data_3937f73f00498d1d73e7c90a4afee09c
#
_entry.id   3937f73f00498d1d73e7c90a4afee09c
#
_cell.length_a   1.000
_cell.length_b   1.000
_cell.length_c   1.000
_cell.angle_alpha   90.00
_cell.angle_beta   90.00
_cell.angle_gamma   90.00
#
_symmetry.space_group_name_H-M   'P 1'
#
loop_
_entity.id
_entity.type
_entity.pdbx_description
1 polymer ?
#
loop_
_entity_poly.entity_id
_entity_poly.type
_entity_poly.pdbx_seq_one_letter_code
_entity_poly.pdbx_strand_id
1 'polypeptide(L)'
;EICACLVGSEMCIRDRSNYITFDEQRIPDVKKWSAEYPNLYTLILELKDASGKTTEITGCEVGFRTSEIKDGRFCINGVPVLVKGVNRHEHSQLGRTVSKELMEEDIKLMKQHNINTVRNSHYPTHPYWYQLCDRYGLYMIDEANIESHGMGYGSASLAKDSTWLTAHMDRTHRMYERSKNHPAIVIWSLGNESGNGINFERTYDWLKSVEKNRPVQYERAEENYNTDIYCRMYRSVDVIKDYVSRKDIYRPFILCEYLHAMGNSCGGMKEYWDVFESEPMAQGGCIWDWVDQSFREIDKDGKWYWTYGGDYGPKDIPSFGNFCCNGLVNAIREPHPHLLEVKKIYQNIKSTLIGKKDLTVRVKNWFDFSDLNEYVLNWNVTGDDGTIIAEGTKEVACAPHATVDVTLGDVKLPKTLREAYLNLSWKRQEATPLVNTDWEVAYDQFVLPVSKNARGYRPDKVGNTTFTVDKATGALNSLCLDGEELLGSPMTLSLFRPATDNDNRDQMGAKLWRAAGLDALTQKVVSLKESKTSTTAQVDILNAKGEKVGDATFAYTLNRDGSVKVRTTFQPDTTLVKSMARLGLTFEVEDAYDHITYLGRGEHETYIDRNQSGKIGIYETTPERMFHYYVVPQSTGNRTDVRWMKLTDDAGKGCWVESDSPFQFSTIAFPDVMVEKARHINELERNGKITVHLDAKQAGVGLSLIHI
;
A
#
# COMPACT_ATOMS: atom_id res chain seq x y z
N GLU A 1 -31.89 -18.58 17.29
CA GLU A 1 -32.90 -17.56 17.68
C GLU A 1 -32.97 -17.46 19.19
N ILE A 2 -32.89 -16.23 19.70
CA ILE A 2 -33.10 -15.91 21.12
C ILE A 2 -34.44 -15.19 21.19
N CYS A 3 -35.44 -15.82 21.83
CA CYS A 3 -36.76 -15.24 22.01
C CYS A 3 -36.95 -14.84 23.47
N ALA A 4 -37.26 -13.55 23.71
CA ALA A 4 -37.61 -13.05 25.03
C ALA A 4 -39.05 -12.51 24.99
N CYS A 5 -39.90 -12.97 25.90
CA CYS A 5 -41.28 -12.52 26.02
C CYS A 5 -41.45 -11.58 27.23
N LEU A 6 -42.01 -10.40 26.98
CA LEU A 6 -42.37 -9.41 28.00
C LEU A 6 -43.86 -9.51 28.32
N VAL A 7 -44.18 -9.71 29.59
CA VAL A 7 -45.57 -9.56 30.12
C VAL A 7 -45.61 -8.28 30.94
N GLY A 8 -46.44 -7.33 30.50
CA GLY A 8 -46.39 -5.95 30.94
C GLY A 8 -46.94 -5.64 32.31
N SER A 9 -46.47 -4.55 32.89
CA SER A 9 -47.16 -3.75 33.91
C SER A 9 -47.64 -2.44 33.30
N GLU A 10 -48.68 -1.86 33.86
CA GLU A 10 -49.38 -0.65 33.36
C GLU A 10 -48.42 0.49 32.99
N MET A 11 -48.64 1.08 31.83
CA MET A 11 -47.82 2.11 31.24
C MET A 11 -48.43 3.49 31.47
N CYS A 12 -47.79 4.30 32.32
CA CYS A 12 -48.03 5.74 32.36
C CYS A 12 -47.18 6.43 31.29
N ILE A 13 -47.81 6.85 30.21
CA ILE A 13 -47.14 7.52 29.11
C ILE A 13 -47.19 9.03 29.34
N ARG A 14 -46.03 9.67 29.47
CA ARG A 14 -45.67 10.94 28.80
C ARG A 14 -44.29 11.50 29.16
N ASP A 15 -43.65 11.14 30.24
CA ASP A 15 -42.37 11.79 30.63
C ASP A 15 -41.36 10.89 31.33
N ARG A 16 -41.42 9.56 31.20
CA ARG A 16 -40.44 8.66 31.80
C ARG A 16 -40.01 7.61 30.80
N SER A 17 -38.69 7.49 30.59
CA SER A 17 -38.10 6.36 29.93
C SER A 17 -38.25 5.14 30.83
N ASN A 18 -38.96 4.10 30.41
CA ASN A 18 -39.04 2.84 31.12
C ASN A 18 -37.92 1.91 30.61
N TYR A 19 -37.03 1.55 31.51
CA TYR A 19 -36.01 0.54 31.21
C TYR A 19 -36.54 -0.82 31.65
N ILE A 20 -36.46 -1.79 30.75
CA ILE A 20 -36.73 -3.18 31.06
C ILE A 20 -35.41 -3.91 31.07
N THR A 21 -35.05 -4.48 32.22
CA THR A 21 -33.83 -5.26 32.37
C THR A 21 -34.20 -6.72 32.39
N PHE A 22 -33.53 -7.51 31.55
CA PHE A 22 -33.62 -8.97 31.60
C PHE A 22 -32.53 -9.52 32.52
N ASP A 23 -32.82 -10.60 33.22
CA ASP A 23 -31.80 -11.33 33.95
C ASP A 23 -30.74 -11.88 33.00
N GLU A 24 -29.49 -11.99 33.49
CA GLU A 24 -28.40 -12.58 32.70
C GLU A 24 -28.79 -14.01 32.27
N GLN A 25 -28.69 -14.24 30.96
CA GLN A 25 -28.94 -15.55 30.36
C GLN A 25 -27.64 -16.18 29.90
N ARG A 26 -27.33 -17.37 30.38
CA ARG A 26 -26.23 -18.17 29.86
C ARG A 26 -26.65 -18.92 28.60
N ILE A 27 -26.01 -18.63 27.49
CA ILE A 27 -26.22 -19.33 26.22
C ILE A 27 -25.06 -20.30 26.03
N PRO A 28 -25.27 -21.61 26.16
CA PRO A 28 -24.20 -22.60 25.97
C PRO A 28 -23.83 -22.72 24.49
N ASP A 29 -22.60 -23.16 24.24
CA ASP A 29 -22.09 -23.56 22.92
C ASP A 29 -22.24 -22.54 21.80
N VAL A 30 -22.21 -21.25 22.12
CA VAL A 30 -22.27 -20.19 21.11
C VAL A 30 -21.03 -20.23 20.21
N LYS A 31 -21.24 -20.14 18.91
CA LYS A 31 -20.16 -19.86 17.95
C LYS A 31 -19.76 -18.41 18.12
N LYS A 32 -18.49 -18.18 18.51
CA LYS A 32 -17.97 -16.85 18.75
C LYS A 32 -17.83 -16.08 17.42
N TRP A 33 -18.04 -14.77 17.50
CA TRP A 33 -17.80 -13.85 16.39
C TRP A 33 -16.32 -13.44 16.36
N SER A 34 -15.74 -13.40 15.17
CA SER A 34 -14.42 -12.80 14.88
C SER A 34 -14.39 -12.30 13.44
N ALA A 35 -13.32 -11.58 13.04
CA ALA A 35 -13.15 -11.18 11.63
C ALA A 35 -12.95 -12.36 10.67
N GLU A 36 -12.52 -13.53 11.17
CA GLU A 36 -12.37 -14.76 10.39
C GLU A 36 -13.66 -15.59 10.35
N TYR A 37 -14.39 -15.64 11.47
CA TYR A 37 -15.67 -16.32 11.62
C TYR A 37 -16.74 -15.37 12.17
N PRO A 38 -17.41 -14.59 11.30
CA PRO A 38 -18.39 -13.59 11.72
C PRO A 38 -19.76 -14.21 12.04
N ASN A 39 -19.78 -15.10 13.04
CA ASN A 39 -20.99 -15.78 13.46
C ASN A 39 -21.98 -14.82 14.14
N LEU A 40 -23.16 -14.67 13.57
CA LEU A 40 -24.23 -13.82 14.09
C LEU A 40 -25.45 -14.65 14.50
N TYR A 41 -26.17 -14.13 15.48
CA TYR A 41 -27.46 -14.62 15.97
C TYR A 41 -28.48 -13.51 15.87
N THR A 42 -29.74 -13.85 15.75
CA THR A 42 -30.84 -12.88 15.74
C THR A 42 -31.46 -12.79 17.13
N LEU A 43 -31.40 -11.62 17.74
CA LEU A 43 -32.17 -11.31 18.93
C LEU A 43 -33.54 -10.75 18.50
N ILE A 44 -34.62 -11.38 18.95
CA ILE A 44 -35.99 -10.95 18.71
C ILE A 44 -36.61 -10.55 20.04
N LEU A 45 -37.18 -9.35 20.08
CA LEU A 45 -37.95 -8.83 21.23
C LEU A 45 -39.42 -8.68 20.83
N GLU A 46 -40.30 -9.32 21.58
CA GLU A 46 -41.75 -9.19 21.41
C GLU A 46 -42.36 -8.39 22.57
N LEU A 47 -43.03 -7.31 22.24
CA LEU A 47 -43.86 -6.57 23.19
C LEU A 47 -45.28 -7.16 23.15
N LYS A 48 -45.78 -7.59 24.33
CA LYS A 48 -47.13 -8.16 24.46
C LYS A 48 -47.96 -7.28 25.40
N ASP A 49 -49.24 -7.14 25.06
CA ASP A 49 -50.21 -6.48 25.92
C ASP A 49 -50.64 -7.38 27.12
N ALA A 50 -51.44 -6.86 28.00
CA ALA A 50 -51.92 -7.58 29.18
C ALA A 50 -52.74 -8.87 28.84
N SER A 51 -53.24 -9.01 27.61
CA SER A 51 -53.91 -10.20 27.13
C SER A 51 -52.97 -11.27 26.57
N GLY A 52 -51.67 -10.95 26.46
CA GLY A 52 -50.64 -11.81 25.86
C GLY A 52 -50.54 -11.69 24.34
N LYS A 53 -51.28 -10.76 23.73
CA LYS A 53 -51.19 -10.51 22.28
C LYS A 53 -49.97 -9.68 21.96
N THR A 54 -49.17 -10.11 20.98
CA THR A 54 -48.01 -9.38 20.48
C THR A 54 -48.47 -8.07 19.82
N THR A 55 -47.97 -6.93 20.30
CA THR A 55 -48.26 -5.58 19.81
C THR A 55 -47.12 -5.05 18.96
N GLU A 56 -45.87 -5.47 19.25
CA GLU A 56 -44.70 -5.04 18.49
C GLU A 56 -43.65 -6.14 18.50
N ILE A 57 -42.89 -6.25 17.43
CA ILE A 57 -41.72 -7.10 17.32
C ILE A 57 -40.57 -6.25 16.79
N THR A 58 -39.46 -6.29 17.50
CA THR A 58 -38.19 -5.70 17.05
C THR A 58 -37.06 -6.67 17.20
N GLY A 59 -35.95 -6.44 16.50
CA GLY A 59 -34.80 -7.34 16.59
C GLY A 59 -33.54 -6.73 16.03
N CYS A 60 -32.44 -7.38 16.36
CA CYS A 60 -31.12 -7.05 15.82
C CYS A 60 -30.24 -8.29 15.70
N GLU A 61 -29.19 -8.18 14.87
CA GLU A 61 -28.14 -9.18 14.82
C GLU A 61 -27.18 -8.96 15.99
N VAL A 62 -26.75 -10.04 16.65
CA VAL A 62 -25.81 -10.03 17.78
C VAL A 62 -24.70 -11.04 17.55
N GLY A 63 -23.47 -10.67 17.91
CA GLY A 63 -22.32 -11.56 17.86
C GLY A 63 -21.67 -11.68 19.24
N PHE A 64 -21.33 -12.89 19.64
CA PHE A 64 -20.70 -13.16 20.93
C PHE A 64 -19.19 -13.17 20.80
N ARG A 65 -18.52 -12.23 21.44
CA ARG A 65 -17.06 -12.14 21.48
C ARG A 65 -16.60 -11.42 22.73
N THR A 66 -15.33 -11.60 23.11
CA THR A 66 -14.61 -10.71 24.03
C THR A 66 -13.67 -9.79 23.24
N SER A 67 -13.49 -8.56 23.74
CA SER A 67 -12.50 -7.60 23.23
C SER A 67 -11.89 -6.95 24.46
N GLU A 68 -10.60 -7.18 24.68
CA GLU A 68 -9.94 -6.82 25.93
C GLU A 68 -8.44 -6.57 25.72
N ILE A 69 -7.82 -5.88 26.67
CA ILE A 69 -6.36 -5.87 26.79
C ILE A 69 -5.98 -6.84 27.89
N LYS A 70 -5.16 -7.84 27.52
CA LYS A 70 -4.66 -8.86 28.41
C LYS A 70 -3.16 -9.01 28.26
N ASP A 71 -2.44 -8.98 29.38
CA ASP A 71 -0.98 -9.07 29.43
C ASP A 71 -0.30 -8.05 28.48
N GLY A 72 -0.82 -6.82 28.44
CA GLY A 72 -0.34 -5.73 27.60
C GLY A 72 -0.66 -5.86 26.12
N ARG A 73 -1.51 -6.82 25.72
CA ARG A 73 -1.87 -7.08 24.33
C ARG A 73 -3.37 -6.97 24.09
N PHE A 74 -3.73 -6.41 22.96
CA PHE A 74 -5.11 -6.40 22.49
C PHE A 74 -5.52 -7.79 22.01
N CYS A 75 -6.61 -8.31 22.58
CA CYS A 75 -7.09 -9.66 22.37
C CYS A 75 -8.57 -9.69 21.94
N ILE A 76 -8.89 -10.58 21.00
CA ILE A 76 -10.25 -10.98 20.64
C ILE A 76 -10.44 -12.44 21.04
N ASN A 77 -11.50 -12.73 21.79
CA ASN A 77 -11.78 -14.07 22.29
C ASN A 77 -10.62 -14.71 23.06
N GLY A 78 -9.81 -13.86 23.71
CA GLY A 78 -8.63 -14.26 24.47
C GLY A 78 -7.36 -14.51 23.64
N VAL A 79 -7.42 -14.31 22.31
CA VAL A 79 -6.29 -14.46 21.38
C VAL A 79 -5.75 -13.08 21.02
N PRO A 80 -4.44 -12.80 21.16
CA PRO A 80 -3.83 -11.57 20.68
C PRO A 80 -3.94 -11.48 19.15
N VAL A 81 -4.41 -10.33 18.65
CA VAL A 81 -4.62 -10.13 17.21
C VAL A 81 -3.76 -8.98 16.67
N LEU A 82 -3.34 -9.08 15.41
CA LEU A 82 -2.68 -8.00 14.70
C LEU A 82 -3.72 -7.14 13.96
N VAL A 83 -3.64 -5.83 14.13
CA VAL A 83 -4.48 -4.84 13.43
C VAL A 83 -3.93 -4.64 12.01
N LYS A 84 -4.51 -5.32 11.04
CA LYS A 84 -4.26 -5.17 9.59
C LYS A 84 -5.28 -4.19 9.04
N GLY A 85 -5.13 -2.92 9.43
CA GLY A 85 -6.17 -1.92 9.34
C GLY A 85 -5.99 -0.90 8.23
N VAL A 86 -7.13 -0.23 7.94
CA VAL A 86 -7.18 0.99 7.14
C VAL A 86 -8.09 2.01 7.81
N ASN A 87 -7.83 3.30 7.58
CA ASN A 87 -8.74 4.39 7.88
C ASN A 87 -9.74 4.53 6.73
N ARG A 88 -11.00 4.85 7.00
CA ARG A 88 -12.02 5.02 5.97
C ARG A 88 -12.86 6.26 6.19
N HIS A 89 -12.79 7.17 5.22
CA HIS A 89 -13.77 8.24 5.05
C HIS A 89 -14.99 7.77 4.25
N GLU A 90 -16.15 8.35 4.52
CA GLU A 90 -17.31 8.24 3.63
C GLU A 90 -17.12 9.18 2.46
N HIS A 91 -16.68 8.67 1.32
CA HIS A 91 -16.46 9.42 0.11
C HIS A 91 -16.68 8.58 -1.15
N SER A 92 -17.16 9.23 -2.21
CA SER A 92 -17.27 8.71 -3.57
C SER A 92 -16.97 9.82 -4.57
N GLN A 93 -16.86 9.48 -5.84
CA GLN A 93 -16.71 10.48 -6.92
C GLN A 93 -17.85 11.54 -6.97
N LEU A 94 -18.95 11.33 -6.24
CA LEU A 94 -20.10 12.24 -6.17
C LEU A 94 -20.15 13.01 -4.84
N GLY A 95 -19.22 12.79 -3.94
CA GLY A 95 -19.13 13.46 -2.66
C GLY A 95 -19.20 12.54 -1.45
N ARG A 96 -19.69 13.06 -0.34
CA ARG A 96 -19.64 12.40 0.97
C ARG A 96 -20.82 11.47 1.26
N THR A 97 -21.68 11.25 0.30
CA THR A 97 -22.75 10.25 0.38
C THR A 97 -22.33 9.02 -0.41
N VAL A 98 -22.18 7.90 0.30
CA VAL A 98 -21.75 6.63 -0.28
C VAL A 98 -22.94 5.70 -0.43
N SER A 99 -23.12 5.12 -1.61
CA SER A 99 -24.20 4.16 -1.85
C SER A 99 -23.93 2.82 -1.14
N LYS A 100 -24.97 2.00 -0.98
CA LYS A 100 -24.84 0.66 -0.40
C LYS A 100 -23.92 -0.23 -1.24
N GLU A 101 -24.02 -0.14 -2.56
CA GLU A 101 -23.23 -0.92 -3.51
C GLU A 101 -21.73 -0.59 -3.38
N LEU A 102 -21.37 0.69 -3.21
CA LEU A 102 -20.00 1.10 -2.98
C LEU A 102 -19.48 0.64 -1.61
N MET A 103 -20.34 0.63 -0.57
CA MET A 103 -19.94 0.06 0.73
C MET A 103 -19.72 -1.45 0.64
N GLU A 104 -20.52 -2.17 -0.15
CA GLU A 104 -20.35 -3.60 -0.42
C GLU A 104 -19.06 -3.87 -1.21
N GLU A 105 -18.71 -3.00 -2.17
CA GLU A 105 -17.43 -3.10 -2.87
C GLU A 105 -16.25 -2.77 -1.96
N ASP A 106 -16.35 -1.76 -1.08
CA ASP A 106 -15.34 -1.45 -0.07
C ASP A 106 -15.00 -2.69 0.77
N ILE A 107 -16.00 -3.34 1.36
CA ILE A 107 -15.74 -4.47 2.26
C ILE A 107 -15.24 -5.70 1.49
N LYS A 108 -15.70 -5.91 0.26
CA LYS A 108 -15.21 -6.97 -0.62
C LYS A 108 -13.74 -6.78 -0.94
N LEU A 109 -13.34 -5.60 -1.39
CA LEU A 109 -11.94 -5.28 -1.67
C LEU A 109 -11.06 -5.40 -0.41
N MET A 110 -11.52 -4.91 0.73
CA MET A 110 -10.80 -5.05 2.00
C MET A 110 -10.55 -6.53 2.33
N LYS A 111 -11.56 -7.39 2.26
CA LYS A 111 -11.44 -8.83 2.53
C LYS A 111 -10.52 -9.54 1.53
N GLN A 112 -10.61 -9.19 0.25
CA GLN A 112 -9.76 -9.73 -0.82
C GLN A 112 -8.28 -9.31 -0.67
N HIS A 113 -8.02 -8.21 0.03
CA HIS A 113 -6.66 -7.68 0.26
C HIS A 113 -6.15 -7.91 1.70
N ASN A 114 -6.70 -8.90 2.41
CA ASN A 114 -6.27 -9.33 3.75
C ASN A 114 -6.39 -8.25 4.85
N ILE A 115 -7.21 -7.23 4.65
CA ILE A 115 -7.53 -6.23 5.66
C ILE A 115 -8.54 -6.84 6.63
N ASN A 116 -8.26 -6.74 7.93
CA ASN A 116 -9.14 -7.26 8.99
C ASN A 116 -9.75 -6.18 9.87
N THR A 117 -9.31 -4.93 9.75
CA THR A 117 -9.72 -3.82 10.62
C THR A 117 -9.99 -2.56 9.82
N VAL A 118 -11.02 -1.81 10.23
CA VAL A 118 -11.31 -0.47 9.72
C VAL A 118 -11.44 0.52 10.88
N ARG A 119 -10.80 1.68 10.78
CA ARG A 119 -11.08 2.83 11.65
C ARG A 119 -12.01 3.79 10.93
N ASN A 120 -13.14 4.09 11.54
CA ASN A 120 -14.08 5.08 11.02
C ASN A 120 -13.51 6.48 11.26
N SER A 121 -12.77 7.00 10.32
CA SER A 121 -12.10 8.30 10.42
C SER A 121 -12.97 9.41 9.81
N HIS A 122 -13.36 10.47 10.54
CA HIS A 122 -13.16 10.68 11.98
C HIS A 122 -14.52 10.93 12.60
N TYR A 123 -15.47 10.02 12.39
CA TYR A 123 -16.88 10.14 12.79
C TYR A 123 -17.62 8.81 12.64
N PRO A 124 -18.71 8.59 13.38
CA PRO A 124 -19.61 7.47 13.12
C PRO A 124 -20.21 7.56 11.72
N THR A 125 -20.08 6.48 10.95
CA THR A 125 -20.45 6.40 9.54
C THR A 125 -21.88 5.89 9.30
N HIS A 126 -22.25 5.60 8.07
CA HIS A 126 -23.60 5.12 7.70
C HIS A 126 -23.92 3.80 8.42
N PRO A 127 -25.15 3.60 8.99
CA PRO A 127 -25.50 2.38 9.74
C PRO A 127 -25.32 1.09 8.96
N TYR A 128 -25.51 1.09 7.65
CA TYR A 128 -25.31 -0.09 6.81
C TYR A 128 -23.87 -0.58 6.80
N TRP A 129 -22.89 0.33 6.93
CA TRP A 129 -21.46 -0.02 7.04
C TRP A 129 -21.18 -0.91 8.25
N TYR A 130 -21.78 -0.61 9.40
CA TYR A 130 -21.65 -1.41 10.62
C TYR A 130 -22.22 -2.84 10.40
N GLN A 131 -23.39 -2.93 9.76
CA GLN A 131 -23.99 -4.22 9.43
C GLN A 131 -23.11 -5.06 8.49
N LEU A 132 -22.46 -4.43 7.51
CA LEU A 132 -21.51 -5.10 6.63
C LEU A 132 -20.29 -5.61 7.41
N CYS A 133 -19.72 -4.79 8.30
CA CYS A 133 -18.59 -5.20 9.15
C CYS A 133 -18.98 -6.37 10.08
N ASP A 134 -20.19 -6.34 10.65
CA ASP A 134 -20.72 -7.44 11.47
C ASP A 134 -20.85 -8.74 10.66
N ARG A 135 -21.44 -8.69 9.47
CA ARG A 135 -21.75 -9.85 8.62
C ARG A 135 -20.56 -10.46 7.95
N TYR A 136 -19.63 -9.64 7.51
CA TYR A 136 -18.48 -10.08 6.71
C TYR A 136 -17.17 -10.17 7.50
N GLY A 137 -17.18 -9.72 8.76
CA GLY A 137 -16.05 -9.84 9.66
C GLY A 137 -14.93 -8.84 9.38
N LEU A 138 -15.16 -7.56 9.74
CA LEU A 138 -14.10 -6.58 9.93
C LEU A 138 -14.14 -6.09 11.38
N TYR A 139 -12.99 -6.07 12.06
CA TYR A 139 -12.87 -5.35 13.31
C TYR A 139 -13.04 -3.86 13.06
N MET A 140 -13.74 -3.17 13.94
CA MET A 140 -14.02 -1.76 13.78
C MET A 140 -13.48 -0.98 14.98
N ILE A 141 -12.75 0.08 14.68
CA ILE A 141 -12.43 1.16 15.61
C ILE A 141 -13.42 2.28 15.32
N ASP A 142 -14.45 2.42 16.18
CA ASP A 142 -15.46 3.45 16.00
C ASP A 142 -15.05 4.73 16.71
N GLU A 143 -15.16 5.88 16.01
CA GLU A 143 -14.58 7.14 16.47
C GLU A 143 -15.63 8.21 16.66
N ALA A 144 -15.54 8.91 17.79
CA ALA A 144 -16.38 10.06 18.07
C ALA A 144 -16.04 11.23 17.13
N ASN A 145 -17.06 11.92 16.64
CA ASN A 145 -16.89 13.08 15.76
C ASN A 145 -16.33 14.29 16.53
N ILE A 146 -15.06 14.18 16.94
CA ILE A 146 -14.32 15.23 17.63
C ILE A 146 -12.98 15.41 16.93
N GLU A 147 -12.85 16.53 16.23
CA GLU A 147 -11.61 16.99 15.64
C GLU A 147 -11.54 18.51 15.68
N SER A 148 -10.42 19.03 16.19
CA SER A 148 -10.18 20.47 16.28
C SER A 148 -8.72 20.83 16.00
N HIS A 149 -8.08 20.12 15.03
CA HIS A 149 -6.68 20.24 14.66
C HIS A 149 -6.26 21.70 14.40
N GLY A 150 -7.10 22.49 13.70
CA GLY A 150 -6.84 23.89 13.40
C GLY A 150 -6.66 24.80 14.62
N MET A 151 -7.11 24.38 15.82
CA MET A 151 -6.92 25.09 17.09
C MET A 151 -5.56 24.75 17.74
N GLY A 152 -4.80 23.83 17.16
CA GLY A 152 -3.54 23.33 17.70
C GLY A 152 -3.70 22.55 19.03
N TYR A 153 -2.57 22.21 19.64
CA TYR A 153 -2.51 21.36 20.84
C TYR A 153 -2.10 22.10 22.11
N GLY A 154 -1.85 23.39 22.00
CA GLY A 154 -1.47 24.26 23.10
C GLY A 154 -2.65 24.70 23.98
N SER A 155 -2.54 25.93 24.54
CA SER A 155 -3.58 26.50 25.42
C SER A 155 -4.91 26.82 24.69
N ALA A 156 -4.87 27.03 23.36
CA ALA A 156 -6.03 27.27 22.54
C ALA A 156 -6.81 25.99 22.15
N SER A 157 -6.30 24.81 22.49
CA SER A 157 -6.97 23.55 22.19
C SER A 157 -8.33 23.45 22.88
N LEU A 158 -9.37 23.10 22.13
CA LEU A 158 -10.72 22.91 22.66
C LEU A 158 -10.81 21.76 23.67
N ALA A 159 -9.85 20.82 23.66
CA ALA A 159 -9.74 19.75 24.65
C ALA A 159 -9.56 20.27 26.10
N LYS A 160 -9.01 21.48 26.26
CA LYS A 160 -8.68 22.12 27.54
C LYS A 160 -9.71 23.15 27.98
N ASP A 161 -10.54 23.60 27.08
CA ASP A 161 -11.59 24.58 27.35
C ASP A 161 -12.87 23.87 27.80
N SER A 162 -13.16 23.97 29.13
CA SER A 162 -14.33 23.31 29.73
C SER A 162 -15.68 23.78 29.20
N THR A 163 -15.75 24.91 28.50
CA THR A 163 -16.99 25.36 27.83
C THR A 163 -17.40 24.43 26.69
N TRP A 164 -16.44 23.65 26.14
CA TRP A 164 -16.67 22.63 25.11
C TRP A 164 -16.96 21.24 25.66
N LEU A 165 -16.98 21.04 26.99
CA LEU A 165 -17.18 19.73 27.60
C LEU A 165 -18.49 19.08 27.14
N THR A 166 -19.60 19.83 27.17
CA THR A 166 -20.91 19.31 26.75
C THR A 166 -20.89 18.79 25.32
N ALA A 167 -20.21 19.50 24.40
CA ALA A 167 -20.08 19.07 23.02
C ALA A 167 -19.23 17.79 22.86
N HIS A 168 -18.16 17.64 23.61
CA HIS A 168 -17.35 16.40 23.63
C HIS A 168 -18.16 15.22 24.19
N MET A 169 -18.82 15.42 25.33
CA MET A 169 -19.67 14.40 25.96
C MET A 169 -20.79 13.94 25.05
N ASP A 170 -21.54 14.87 24.45
CA ASP A 170 -22.68 14.55 23.58
C ASP A 170 -22.23 13.68 22.37
N ARG A 171 -21.08 14.00 21.73
CA ARG A 171 -20.55 13.21 20.61
C ARG A 171 -20.14 11.80 21.03
N THR A 172 -19.46 11.67 22.15
CA THR A 172 -19.05 10.37 22.68
C THR A 172 -20.26 9.54 23.11
N HIS A 173 -21.24 10.13 23.78
CA HIS A 173 -22.50 9.47 24.16
C HIS A 173 -23.24 8.95 22.93
N ARG A 174 -23.45 9.79 21.91
CA ARG A 174 -24.17 9.42 20.69
C ARG A 174 -23.48 8.32 19.93
N MET A 175 -22.15 8.36 19.80
CA MET A 175 -21.38 7.26 19.22
C MET A 175 -21.65 5.95 19.94
N TYR A 176 -21.49 5.93 21.27
CA TYR A 176 -21.68 4.73 22.07
C TYR A 176 -23.11 4.20 22.01
N GLU A 177 -24.11 5.03 22.32
CA GLU A 177 -25.51 4.60 22.38
C GLU A 177 -26.03 4.11 21.02
N ARG A 178 -25.60 4.75 19.93
CA ARG A 178 -25.97 4.33 18.58
C ARG A 178 -25.37 2.99 18.21
N SER A 179 -24.12 2.73 18.59
CA SER A 179 -23.30 1.70 17.95
C SER A 179 -22.95 0.52 18.86
N LYS A 180 -23.21 0.60 20.18
CA LYS A 180 -22.75 -0.37 21.20
C LYS A 180 -23.14 -1.83 20.94
N ASN A 181 -24.20 -2.09 20.16
CA ASN A 181 -24.68 -3.44 19.90
C ASN A 181 -23.96 -4.15 18.72
N HIS A 182 -23.12 -3.44 17.95
CA HIS A 182 -22.40 -4.02 16.84
C HIS A 182 -21.20 -4.85 17.34
N PRO A 183 -21.12 -6.17 17.04
CA PRO A 183 -20.00 -7.00 17.44
C PRO A 183 -18.69 -6.63 16.75
N ALA A 184 -18.76 -6.02 15.56
CA ALA A 184 -17.59 -5.55 14.83
C ALA A 184 -16.79 -4.49 15.59
N ILE A 185 -17.45 -3.66 16.41
CA ILE A 185 -16.76 -2.64 17.19
C ILE A 185 -15.96 -3.31 18.31
N VAL A 186 -14.65 -3.24 18.20
CA VAL A 186 -13.72 -3.87 19.15
C VAL A 186 -12.91 -2.84 19.95
N ILE A 187 -12.80 -1.60 19.46
CA ILE A 187 -12.13 -0.48 20.11
C ILE A 187 -12.99 0.77 19.93
N TRP A 188 -13.10 1.58 20.97
CA TRP A 188 -13.68 2.92 20.93
C TRP A 188 -12.58 3.96 20.81
N SER A 189 -12.74 4.95 19.92
CA SER A 189 -11.83 6.07 19.77
C SER A 189 -12.52 7.39 20.16
N LEU A 190 -11.88 8.17 21.02
CA LEU A 190 -12.47 9.38 21.58
C LEU A 190 -12.49 10.56 20.60
N GLY A 191 -11.69 10.50 19.54
CA GLY A 191 -11.60 11.54 18.52
C GLY A 191 -10.24 11.58 17.84
N ASN A 192 -10.02 12.61 17.05
CA ASN A 192 -8.83 12.81 16.24
C ASN A 192 -8.21 14.18 16.47
N GLU A 193 -6.88 14.27 16.52
CA GLU A 193 -6.02 15.46 16.45
C GLU A 193 -6.56 16.73 17.14
N SER A 194 -7.05 16.62 18.37
CA SER A 194 -7.68 17.73 19.11
C SER A 194 -6.91 18.17 20.37
N GLY A 195 -5.67 17.68 20.56
CA GLY A 195 -4.93 17.85 21.80
C GLY A 195 -5.50 16.98 22.94
N ASN A 196 -4.96 17.10 24.15
CA ASN A 196 -5.46 16.37 25.32
C ASN A 196 -5.72 17.32 26.49
N GLY A 197 -6.75 17.01 27.28
CA GLY A 197 -7.15 17.80 28.44
C GLY A 197 -8.46 17.31 29.04
N ILE A 198 -9.03 18.14 29.94
CA ILE A 198 -10.16 17.80 30.79
C ILE A 198 -11.35 17.21 30.02
N ASN A 199 -11.61 17.69 28.78
CA ASN A 199 -12.75 17.22 28.01
C ASN A 199 -12.57 15.77 27.57
N PHE A 200 -11.38 15.35 27.12
CA PHE A 200 -11.09 13.96 26.77
C PHE A 200 -10.93 13.06 28.01
N GLU A 201 -10.44 13.59 29.11
CA GLU A 201 -10.41 12.86 30.39
C GLU A 201 -11.85 12.50 30.82
N ARG A 202 -12.77 13.45 30.74
CA ARG A 202 -14.18 13.23 31.13
C ARG A 202 -14.91 12.28 30.16
N THR A 203 -14.64 12.37 28.84
CA THR A 203 -15.21 11.41 27.89
C THR A 203 -14.71 10.00 28.11
N TYR A 204 -13.40 9.84 28.42
CA TYR A 204 -12.81 8.56 28.77
C TYR A 204 -13.44 7.98 30.05
N ASP A 205 -13.46 8.76 31.15
CA ASP A 205 -14.00 8.34 32.43
C ASP A 205 -15.47 7.87 32.30
N TRP A 206 -16.27 8.64 31.56
CA TRP A 206 -17.67 8.27 31.30
C TRP A 206 -17.75 6.96 30.49
N LEU A 207 -17.02 6.86 29.39
CA LEU A 207 -17.07 5.68 28.52
C LEU A 207 -16.64 4.42 29.30
N LYS A 208 -15.59 4.49 30.11
CA LYS A 208 -15.17 3.41 31.00
C LYS A 208 -16.17 3.12 32.13
N SER A 209 -17.06 4.05 32.47
CA SER A 209 -18.13 3.80 33.46
C SER A 209 -19.25 2.91 32.90
N VAL A 210 -19.55 3.02 31.61
CA VAL A 210 -20.63 2.29 30.91
C VAL A 210 -20.13 1.11 30.08
N GLU A 211 -18.88 1.15 29.60
CA GLU A 211 -18.24 0.08 28.83
C GLU A 211 -17.11 -0.57 29.62
N LYS A 212 -17.27 -1.85 29.93
CA LYS A 212 -16.32 -2.58 30.80
C LYS A 212 -15.33 -3.45 30.04
N ASN A 213 -15.62 -3.77 28.77
CA ASN A 213 -14.91 -4.80 28.03
C ASN A 213 -14.00 -4.22 26.95
N ARG A 214 -14.57 -3.39 26.07
CA ARG A 214 -13.82 -2.88 24.90
C ARG A 214 -12.82 -1.81 25.32
N PRO A 215 -11.58 -1.87 24.80
CA PRO A 215 -10.59 -0.82 25.01
C PRO A 215 -11.03 0.52 24.41
N VAL A 216 -10.51 1.59 25.01
CA VAL A 216 -10.69 2.98 24.57
C VAL A 216 -9.33 3.52 24.16
N GLN A 217 -9.24 4.11 22.95
CA GLN A 217 -8.02 4.76 22.47
C GLN A 217 -8.21 6.26 22.24
N TYR A 218 -7.13 7.01 22.39
CA TYR A 218 -7.01 8.38 21.94
C TYR A 218 -5.55 8.76 21.70
N GLU A 219 -5.20 9.17 20.48
CA GLU A 219 -3.80 9.34 20.05
C GLU A 219 -3.07 10.47 20.78
N ARG A 220 -3.77 11.58 21.12
CA ARG A 220 -3.18 12.71 21.88
C ARG A 220 -3.14 12.48 23.38
N ALA A 221 -3.73 11.41 23.90
CA ALA A 221 -3.52 11.00 25.26
C ALA A 221 -2.10 10.48 25.50
N GLU A 222 -1.44 9.99 24.44
CA GLU A 222 -0.08 9.46 24.52
C GLU A 222 0.06 8.39 25.64
N GLU A 223 0.84 8.66 26.69
CA GLU A 223 0.98 7.78 27.85
C GLU A 223 0.12 8.23 29.05
N ASN A 224 -0.75 9.25 28.91
CA ASN A 224 -1.67 9.64 29.95
C ASN A 224 -2.71 8.54 30.24
N TYR A 225 -3.39 8.63 31.39
CA TYR A 225 -4.31 7.57 31.85
C TYR A 225 -5.54 7.37 30.96
N ASN A 226 -5.93 8.39 30.19
CA ASN A 226 -7.17 8.41 29.43
C ASN A 226 -7.05 7.76 28.04
N THR A 227 -6.31 6.66 27.97
CA THR A 227 -6.24 5.73 26.84
C THR A 227 -5.80 4.35 27.31
N ASP A 228 -6.41 3.29 26.78
CA ASP A 228 -6.00 1.90 27.07
C ASP A 228 -4.92 1.39 26.10
N ILE A 229 -4.70 2.08 24.97
CA ILE A 229 -3.77 1.74 23.91
C ILE A 229 -2.79 2.90 23.73
N TYR A 230 -1.49 2.61 23.61
CA TYR A 230 -0.52 3.60 23.15
C TYR A 230 -0.69 3.78 21.65
N CYS A 231 -1.59 4.68 21.30
CA CYS A 231 -2.07 4.92 19.94
C CYS A 231 -1.36 6.17 19.39
N ARG A 232 -0.60 6.01 18.31
CA ARG A 232 0.19 7.10 17.72
C ARG A 232 -0.03 7.18 16.21
N MET A 233 0.43 8.30 15.61
CA MET A 233 0.40 8.52 14.18
C MET A 233 1.82 8.60 13.62
N TYR A 234 2.07 7.98 12.47
CA TYR A 234 3.29 8.13 11.64
C TYR A 234 4.61 7.98 12.41
N ARG A 235 4.66 7.13 13.44
CA ARG A 235 5.91 6.86 14.16
C ARG A 235 6.79 5.93 13.34
N SER A 236 8.09 6.24 13.31
CA SER A 236 9.08 5.39 12.64
C SER A 236 9.22 4.03 13.33
N VAL A 237 9.72 3.07 12.61
CA VAL A 237 10.05 1.73 13.11
C VAL A 237 10.94 1.79 14.36
N ASP A 238 11.92 2.70 14.40
CA ASP A 238 12.81 2.85 15.57
C ASP A 238 12.06 3.31 16.81
N VAL A 239 11.13 4.26 16.69
CA VAL A 239 10.28 4.70 17.81
C VAL A 239 9.42 3.55 18.36
N ILE A 240 8.91 2.68 17.47
CA ILE A 240 8.14 1.49 17.88
C ILE A 240 9.05 0.53 18.68
N LYS A 241 10.25 0.23 18.16
CA LYS A 241 11.24 -0.62 18.83
C LYS A 241 11.66 -0.05 20.17
N ASP A 242 11.90 1.25 20.25
CA ASP A 242 12.23 1.93 21.50
C ASP A 242 11.13 1.77 22.55
N TYR A 243 9.85 1.99 22.15
CA TYR A 243 8.72 1.81 23.04
C TYR A 243 8.64 0.37 23.57
N VAL A 244 8.62 -0.63 22.67
CA VAL A 244 8.42 -2.05 23.09
C VAL A 244 9.62 -2.63 23.83
N SER A 245 10.80 -2.01 23.76
CA SER A 245 11.99 -2.40 24.53
C SER A 245 11.93 -2.00 26.01
N ARG A 246 11.04 -1.11 26.37
CA ARG A 246 10.87 -0.61 27.75
C ARG A 246 10.24 -1.68 28.64
N LYS A 247 10.63 -1.70 29.92
CA LYS A 247 10.12 -2.66 30.92
C LYS A 247 8.88 -2.18 31.67
N ASP A 248 8.56 -0.90 31.58
CA ASP A 248 7.47 -0.23 32.29
C ASP A 248 6.18 -0.13 31.48
N ILE A 249 6.16 -0.64 30.26
CA ILE A 249 4.98 -0.61 29.40
C ILE A 249 3.96 -1.67 29.81
N TYR A 250 2.69 -1.32 29.71
CA TYR A 250 1.55 -2.20 30.02
C TYR A 250 0.43 -2.08 28.98
N ARG A 251 0.63 -1.25 27.94
CA ARG A 251 -0.33 -1.00 26.88
C ARG A 251 0.21 -1.49 25.55
N PRO A 252 -0.62 -2.07 24.68
CA PRO A 252 -0.21 -2.37 23.31
C PRO A 252 0.08 -1.09 22.52
N PHE A 253 1.03 -1.19 21.58
CA PHE A 253 1.30 -0.16 20.60
C PHE A 253 0.49 -0.45 19.32
N ILE A 254 -0.39 0.46 18.93
CA ILE A 254 -1.18 0.37 17.68
C ILE A 254 -1.14 1.73 17.00
N LEU A 255 -0.70 1.78 15.74
CA LEU A 255 -0.72 3.01 14.96
C LEU A 255 -2.15 3.27 14.45
N CYS A 256 -2.79 4.37 14.89
CA CYS A 256 -4.08 4.76 14.31
C CYS A 256 -3.94 5.30 12.89
N GLU A 257 -2.74 5.81 12.52
CA GLU A 257 -2.40 6.22 11.16
C GLU A 257 -0.95 5.93 10.84
N TYR A 258 -0.67 5.34 9.67
CA TYR A 258 0.67 5.15 9.13
C TYR A 258 0.66 4.98 7.61
N LEU A 259 1.84 4.99 6.99
CA LEU A 259 2.10 4.78 5.56
C LEU A 259 1.52 5.81 4.60
N HIS A 260 0.85 6.83 5.00
CA HIS A 260 0.29 7.93 4.18
C HIS A 260 0.20 7.63 2.67
N ALA A 261 -0.93 7.00 2.25
CA ALA A 261 -1.09 6.43 0.91
C ALA A 261 -1.38 7.48 -0.20
N MET A 262 -0.79 8.67 -0.10
CA MET A 262 -1.00 9.76 -1.04
C MET A 262 -0.22 9.54 -2.33
N GLY A 263 -0.93 9.42 -3.45
CA GLY A 263 -0.34 9.18 -4.77
C GLY A 263 0.51 7.90 -4.80
N ASN A 264 1.65 7.94 -5.46
CA ASN A 264 2.60 6.83 -5.51
C ASN A 264 3.37 6.71 -4.18
N SER A 265 3.00 5.75 -3.33
CA SER A 265 3.32 5.75 -1.90
C SER A 265 3.38 4.34 -1.28
N CYS A 266 3.26 4.27 0.06
CA CYS A 266 3.26 3.05 0.87
C CYS A 266 4.56 2.23 0.82
N GLY A 267 5.69 2.86 0.51
CA GLY A 267 7.00 2.23 0.68
C GLY A 267 7.35 2.04 2.16
N GLY A 268 8.19 1.05 2.47
CA GLY A 268 8.63 0.75 3.83
C GLY A 268 7.64 -0.06 4.67
N MET A 269 6.55 -0.55 4.09
CA MET A 269 5.54 -1.32 4.82
C MET A 269 6.10 -2.61 5.42
N LYS A 270 7.00 -3.28 4.70
CA LYS A 270 7.63 -4.52 5.17
C LYS A 270 8.37 -4.31 6.49
N GLU A 271 9.12 -3.23 6.62
CA GLU A 271 9.92 -2.90 7.81
C GLU A 271 9.04 -2.71 9.04
N TYR A 272 7.86 -2.09 8.91
CA TYR A 272 6.87 -2.02 9.98
C TYR A 272 6.37 -3.41 10.37
N TRP A 273 6.05 -4.25 9.38
CA TRP A 273 5.47 -5.57 9.63
C TRP A 273 6.49 -6.56 10.17
N ASP A 274 7.77 -6.41 9.86
CA ASP A 274 8.83 -7.18 10.50
C ASP A 274 8.86 -6.93 12.03
N VAL A 275 8.55 -5.70 12.47
CA VAL A 275 8.44 -5.38 13.90
C VAL A 275 7.12 -5.87 14.50
N PHE A 276 5.99 -5.65 13.85
CA PHE A 276 4.70 -6.09 14.35
C PHE A 276 4.59 -7.62 14.49
N GLU A 277 5.30 -8.37 13.66
CA GLU A 277 5.33 -9.83 13.72
C GLU A 277 6.36 -10.38 14.72
N SER A 278 7.37 -9.59 15.10
CA SER A 278 8.40 -10.01 16.05
C SER A 278 8.18 -9.53 17.47
N GLU A 279 7.47 -8.40 17.66
CA GLU A 279 7.30 -7.76 18.95
C GLU A 279 5.85 -7.87 19.45
N PRO A 280 5.58 -8.68 20.49
CA PRO A 280 4.21 -9.02 20.91
C PRO A 280 3.32 -7.84 21.28
N MET A 281 3.91 -6.73 21.75
CA MET A 281 3.16 -5.53 22.15
C MET A 281 3.02 -4.50 21.03
N ALA A 282 3.66 -4.70 19.87
CA ALA A 282 3.46 -3.91 18.66
C ALA A 282 2.43 -4.63 17.79
N GLN A 283 1.18 -4.16 17.75
CA GLN A 283 0.07 -4.91 17.16
C GLN A 283 -0.51 -4.29 15.90
N GLY A 284 0.35 -3.71 15.05
CA GLY A 284 -0.08 -3.20 13.74
C GLY A 284 -0.63 -1.79 13.76
N GLY A 285 -1.57 -1.50 12.85
CA GLY A 285 -2.16 -0.17 12.72
C GLY A 285 -3.08 -0.03 11.52
N CYS A 286 -3.61 1.19 11.32
CA CYS A 286 -4.50 1.54 10.22
C CYS A 286 -3.78 2.45 9.20
N ILE A 287 -3.70 2.03 7.95
CA ILE A 287 -3.12 2.81 6.86
C ILE A 287 -3.97 4.07 6.63
N TRP A 288 -3.36 5.20 6.40
CA TRP A 288 -4.02 6.42 5.99
C TRP A 288 -3.94 6.60 4.48
N ASP A 289 -5.05 6.50 3.69
CA ASP A 289 -6.35 5.96 4.08
C ASP A 289 -6.89 5.00 3.00
N TRP A 290 -8.19 4.74 2.98
CA TRP A 290 -8.80 3.77 2.07
C TRP A 290 -9.08 4.34 0.68
N VAL A 291 -9.65 5.55 0.59
CA VAL A 291 -10.20 6.08 -0.66
C VAL A 291 -9.73 7.49 -0.95
N ASP A 292 -9.26 7.75 -2.18
CA ASP A 292 -9.01 9.11 -2.64
C ASP A 292 -10.27 9.96 -2.55
N GLN A 293 -10.19 11.11 -1.86
CA GLN A 293 -11.32 12.00 -1.70
C GLN A 293 -11.37 13.01 -2.87
N SER A 294 -11.38 12.50 -4.08
CA SER A 294 -11.44 13.23 -5.34
C SER A 294 -12.82 13.13 -6.00
N PHE A 295 -13.10 14.05 -6.93
CA PHE A 295 -14.29 14.02 -7.77
C PHE A 295 -13.90 13.73 -9.20
N ARG A 296 -14.80 13.15 -9.99
CA ARG A 296 -14.59 12.89 -11.41
C ARG A 296 -15.32 13.92 -12.25
N GLU A 297 -14.58 14.65 -13.05
CA GLU A 297 -15.08 15.69 -13.94
C GLU A 297 -14.70 15.38 -15.39
N ILE A 298 -15.33 16.08 -16.32
CA ILE A 298 -15.05 16.02 -17.76
C ILE A 298 -14.72 17.43 -18.23
N ASP A 299 -13.59 17.60 -18.92
CA ASP A 299 -13.19 18.88 -19.45
C ASP A 299 -13.97 19.26 -20.75
N LYS A 300 -13.70 20.45 -21.26
CA LYS A 300 -14.35 20.98 -22.48
C LYS A 300 -14.11 20.13 -23.74
N ASP A 301 -13.04 19.31 -23.74
CA ASP A 301 -12.64 18.45 -24.84
C ASP A 301 -13.16 17.00 -24.69
N GLY A 302 -13.94 16.75 -23.61
CA GLY A 302 -14.55 15.46 -23.32
C GLY A 302 -13.61 14.49 -22.60
N LYS A 303 -12.43 14.92 -22.14
CA LYS A 303 -11.50 14.11 -21.36
C LYS A 303 -11.93 14.12 -19.89
N TRP A 304 -12.03 12.96 -19.28
CA TRP A 304 -12.27 12.85 -17.84
C TRP A 304 -10.98 13.09 -17.04
N TYR A 305 -11.12 13.62 -15.84
CA TYR A 305 -10.02 13.83 -14.91
C TYR A 305 -10.49 13.88 -13.47
N TRP A 306 -9.56 13.77 -12.54
CA TRP A 306 -9.83 13.92 -11.12
C TRP A 306 -9.65 15.38 -10.70
N THR A 307 -10.58 15.87 -9.89
CA THR A 307 -10.51 17.16 -9.23
C THR A 307 -10.42 16.99 -7.71
N TYR A 308 -9.89 18.00 -7.05
CA TYR A 308 -9.63 17.99 -5.61
C TYR A 308 -9.73 19.40 -5.01
N GLY A 309 -9.25 19.58 -3.75
CA GLY A 309 -9.28 20.88 -3.08
C GLY A 309 -8.53 21.97 -3.86
N GLY A 310 -9.14 23.17 -4.00
CA GLY A 310 -8.59 24.30 -4.77
C GLY A 310 -9.04 24.36 -6.23
N ASP A 311 -9.70 23.32 -6.76
CA ASP A 311 -10.31 23.36 -8.09
C ASP A 311 -11.65 24.08 -8.08
N TYR A 312 -12.32 24.08 -6.92
CA TYR A 312 -13.63 24.69 -6.72
C TYR A 312 -13.56 25.95 -5.87
N GLY A 313 -14.51 26.85 -6.12
CA GLY A 313 -14.64 28.10 -5.39
C GLY A 313 -13.62 29.19 -5.80
N PRO A 314 -13.60 30.32 -5.08
CA PRO A 314 -12.70 31.43 -5.33
C PRO A 314 -11.24 31.02 -5.14
N LYS A 315 -10.36 31.51 -6.04
CA LYS A 315 -8.92 31.15 -6.05
C LYS A 315 -8.11 31.75 -4.89
N ASP A 316 -8.64 32.73 -4.20
CA ASP A 316 -8.04 33.38 -3.04
C ASP A 316 -8.38 32.69 -1.70
N ILE A 317 -9.26 31.70 -1.72
CA ILE A 317 -9.55 30.88 -0.53
C ILE A 317 -8.40 29.87 -0.33
N PRO A 318 -7.79 29.80 0.87
CA PRO A 318 -6.79 28.81 1.18
C PRO A 318 -7.30 27.37 0.99
N SER A 319 -6.48 26.53 0.37
CA SER A 319 -6.75 25.12 0.13
C SER A 319 -5.54 24.26 0.40
N PHE A 320 -5.75 23.03 0.85
CA PHE A 320 -4.69 22.01 0.97
C PHE A 320 -4.48 21.21 -0.34
N GLY A 321 -5.10 21.62 -1.44
CA GLY A 321 -4.95 20.97 -2.75
C GLY A 321 -5.40 19.52 -2.72
N ASN A 322 -4.58 18.62 -3.25
CA ASN A 322 -4.83 17.18 -3.30
C ASN A 322 -4.52 16.43 -1.99
N PHE A 323 -4.32 17.14 -0.86
CA PHE A 323 -3.94 16.51 0.42
C PHE A 323 -4.96 15.48 0.94
N CYS A 324 -6.20 15.51 0.46
CA CYS A 324 -7.25 14.54 0.76
C CYS A 324 -7.25 13.31 -0.16
N CYS A 325 -6.33 13.20 -1.12
CA CYS A 325 -6.24 12.08 -2.05
C CYS A 325 -5.16 11.10 -1.57
N ASN A 326 -5.50 10.32 -0.55
CA ASN A 326 -4.59 9.40 0.14
C ASN A 326 -5.01 7.94 0.02
N GLY A 327 -5.81 7.59 -0.98
CA GLY A 327 -6.48 6.30 -1.07
C GLY A 327 -5.57 5.13 -1.43
N LEU A 328 -5.85 3.95 -0.86
CA LEU A 328 -5.43 2.66 -1.41
C LEU A 328 -6.22 2.32 -2.68
N VAL A 329 -7.38 2.94 -2.84
CA VAL A 329 -8.23 2.90 -4.04
C VAL A 329 -8.63 4.33 -4.44
N ASN A 330 -8.91 4.54 -5.72
CA ASN A 330 -9.46 5.81 -6.17
C ASN A 330 -10.96 5.99 -5.80
N ALA A 331 -11.54 7.13 -6.07
CA ALA A 331 -12.91 7.47 -5.69
C ALA A 331 -14.01 6.57 -6.31
N ILE A 332 -13.68 5.76 -7.34
CA ILE A 332 -14.56 4.75 -7.94
C ILE A 332 -14.18 3.31 -7.58
N ARG A 333 -13.27 3.11 -6.60
CA ARG A 333 -12.80 1.84 -6.03
C ARG A 333 -11.87 1.03 -6.93
N GLU A 334 -11.24 1.64 -7.95
CA GLU A 334 -10.14 0.98 -8.65
C GLU A 334 -8.89 0.97 -7.75
N PRO A 335 -8.25 -0.20 -7.58
CA PRO A 335 -7.05 -0.32 -6.76
C PRO A 335 -5.86 0.48 -7.30
N HIS A 336 -5.16 1.18 -6.42
CA HIS A 336 -3.82 1.66 -6.71
C HIS A 336 -2.78 0.53 -6.55
N PRO A 337 -1.63 0.59 -7.22
CA PRO A 337 -0.60 -0.46 -7.15
C PRO A 337 -0.15 -0.83 -5.73
N HIS A 338 -0.14 0.13 -4.82
CA HIS A 338 0.25 -0.11 -3.43
C HIS A 338 -0.77 -0.95 -2.63
N LEU A 339 -2.03 -1.08 -3.06
CA LEU A 339 -2.97 -2.02 -2.44
C LEU A 339 -2.53 -3.48 -2.63
N LEU A 340 -1.83 -3.80 -3.71
CA LEU A 340 -1.26 -5.13 -3.93
C LEU A 340 -0.13 -5.44 -2.94
N GLU A 341 0.68 -4.42 -2.58
CA GLU A 341 1.69 -4.55 -1.53
C GLU A 341 1.04 -4.77 -0.16
N VAL A 342 -0.06 -4.05 0.15
CA VAL A 342 -0.86 -4.26 1.35
C VAL A 342 -1.37 -5.70 1.41
N LYS A 343 -1.96 -6.22 0.32
CA LYS A 343 -2.40 -7.61 0.22
C LYS A 343 -1.29 -8.60 0.56
N LYS A 344 -0.10 -8.37 0.00
CA LYS A 344 1.07 -9.23 0.20
C LYS A 344 1.58 -9.21 1.63
N ILE A 345 1.74 -8.03 2.20
CA ILE A 345 2.28 -7.88 3.56
C ILE A 345 1.27 -8.37 4.61
N TYR A 346 -0.02 -8.11 4.41
CA TYR A 346 -1.10 -8.50 5.33
C TYR A 346 -1.50 -9.98 5.24
N GLN A 347 -0.96 -10.76 4.29
CA GLN A 347 -1.32 -12.17 4.15
C GLN A 347 -1.09 -12.97 5.45
N ASN A 348 -2.00 -13.92 5.72
CA ASN A 348 -1.97 -14.75 6.93
C ASN A 348 -1.20 -16.05 6.75
N ILE A 349 -0.74 -16.37 5.55
CA ILE A 349 0.07 -17.55 5.27
C ILE A 349 1.38 -17.08 4.70
N LYS A 350 2.49 -17.36 5.41
CA LYS A 350 3.83 -16.94 5.01
C LYS A 350 4.75 -18.14 4.97
N SER A 351 5.59 -18.22 3.95
CA SER A 351 6.49 -19.35 3.74
C SER A 351 7.95 -18.92 3.74
N THR A 352 8.84 -19.84 4.11
CA THR A 352 10.30 -19.69 4.01
C THR A 352 10.87 -20.97 3.41
N LEU A 353 11.69 -20.85 2.37
CA LEU A 353 12.35 -22.00 1.76
C LEU A 353 13.49 -22.48 2.67
N ILE A 354 13.40 -23.71 3.20
CA ILE A 354 14.37 -24.32 4.11
C ILE A 354 15.13 -25.50 3.49
N GLY A 355 14.57 -26.17 2.48
CA GLY A 355 15.19 -27.25 1.72
C GLY A 355 15.19 -26.94 0.23
N LYS A 356 16.38 -26.74 -0.39
CA LYS A 356 16.48 -26.41 -1.82
C LYS A 356 16.44 -27.63 -2.74
N LYS A 357 16.85 -28.81 -2.26
CA LYS A 357 16.91 -30.03 -3.06
C LYS A 357 15.53 -30.64 -3.25
N ASP A 358 14.83 -30.79 -2.16
CA ASP A 358 13.49 -31.40 -2.06
C ASP A 358 12.37 -30.36 -2.00
N LEU A 359 12.71 -29.10 -2.22
CA LEU A 359 11.83 -27.93 -2.15
C LEU A 359 10.95 -27.95 -0.88
N THR A 360 11.59 -28.14 0.29
CA THR A 360 10.88 -28.06 1.56
C THR A 360 10.70 -26.59 1.97
N VAL A 361 9.46 -26.20 2.23
CA VAL A 361 9.09 -24.86 2.72
C VAL A 361 8.53 -24.96 4.14
N ARG A 362 8.93 -24.01 4.97
CA ARG A 362 8.35 -23.79 6.30
C ARG A 362 7.20 -22.82 6.17
N VAL A 363 5.99 -23.26 6.47
CA VAL A 363 4.76 -22.49 6.40
C VAL A 363 4.36 -22.04 7.80
N LYS A 364 4.20 -20.74 8.01
CA LYS A 364 3.66 -20.14 9.22
C LYS A 364 2.20 -19.75 8.98
N ASN A 365 1.30 -20.25 9.82
CA ASN A 365 -0.09 -19.81 9.89
C ASN A 365 -0.19 -18.58 10.84
N TRP A 366 -0.54 -17.43 10.29
CA TRP A 366 -0.79 -16.17 11.01
C TRP A 366 -2.28 -15.87 11.20
N PHE A 367 -3.17 -16.79 10.82
CA PHE A 367 -4.57 -16.68 11.22
C PHE A 367 -4.72 -16.82 12.72
N ASP A 368 -5.69 -16.09 13.28
CA ASP A 368 -5.96 -16.11 14.71
C ASP A 368 -6.87 -17.27 15.10
N PHE A 369 -7.74 -17.73 14.18
CA PHE A 369 -8.76 -18.75 14.43
C PHE A 369 -8.84 -19.82 13.36
N SER A 370 -8.39 -19.58 12.12
CA SER A 370 -8.55 -20.48 10.96
C SER A 370 -7.38 -21.45 10.83
N ASP A 371 -7.69 -22.72 10.62
CA ASP A 371 -6.71 -23.75 10.26
C ASP A 371 -6.41 -23.70 8.75
N LEU A 372 -5.20 -24.09 8.33
CA LEU A 372 -4.84 -24.10 6.91
C LEU A 372 -5.50 -25.23 6.12
N ASN A 373 -6.19 -26.17 6.77
CA ASN A 373 -7.02 -27.17 6.09
C ASN A 373 -8.22 -26.57 5.34
N GLU A 374 -8.54 -25.28 5.54
CA GLU A 374 -9.52 -24.53 4.73
C GLU A 374 -8.95 -24.05 3.39
N TYR A 375 -7.65 -24.25 3.16
CA TYR A 375 -6.91 -23.74 2.01
C TYR A 375 -6.18 -24.85 1.28
N VAL A 376 -5.90 -24.61 0.00
CA VAL A 376 -5.06 -25.46 -0.83
C VAL A 376 -3.82 -24.71 -1.27
N LEU A 377 -2.64 -25.33 -1.13
CA LEU A 377 -1.38 -24.85 -1.68
C LEU A 377 -1.23 -25.34 -3.12
N ASN A 378 -1.21 -24.43 -4.08
CA ASN A 378 -0.76 -24.68 -5.43
C ASN A 378 0.68 -24.21 -5.55
N TRP A 379 1.54 -24.98 -6.21
CA TRP A 379 2.93 -24.59 -6.42
C TRP A 379 3.40 -24.92 -7.82
N ASN A 380 4.31 -24.15 -8.32
CA ASN A 380 5.06 -24.48 -9.55
C ASN A 380 6.51 -23.99 -9.47
N VAL A 381 7.35 -24.57 -10.30
CA VAL A 381 8.69 -24.08 -10.57
C VAL A 381 8.74 -23.64 -12.02
N THR A 382 9.06 -22.36 -12.24
CA THR A 382 9.23 -21.77 -13.57
C THR A 382 10.70 -21.45 -13.84
N GLY A 383 11.14 -21.65 -15.07
CA GLY A 383 12.44 -21.19 -15.53
C GLY A 383 12.48 -19.69 -15.83
N ASP A 384 13.67 -19.13 -15.92
CA ASP A 384 13.89 -17.74 -16.37
C ASP A 384 13.63 -17.54 -17.87
N ASP A 385 13.30 -18.61 -18.58
CA ASP A 385 12.76 -18.64 -19.95
C ASP A 385 11.23 -18.76 -20.01
N GLY A 386 10.55 -18.73 -18.85
CA GLY A 386 9.11 -18.86 -18.72
C GLY A 386 8.56 -20.28 -18.75
N THR A 387 9.41 -21.31 -18.92
CA THR A 387 8.95 -22.71 -18.95
C THR A 387 8.53 -23.20 -17.57
N ILE A 388 7.40 -23.94 -17.50
CA ILE A 388 7.00 -24.65 -16.28
C ILE A 388 7.80 -25.95 -16.21
N ILE A 389 8.61 -26.10 -15.16
CA ILE A 389 9.50 -27.25 -14.95
C ILE A 389 8.79 -28.34 -14.13
N ALA A 390 8.03 -27.90 -13.13
CA ALA A 390 7.26 -28.77 -12.26
C ALA A 390 6.10 -27.99 -11.64
N GLU A 391 5.04 -28.69 -11.28
CA GLU A 391 3.88 -28.12 -10.59
C GLU A 391 3.15 -29.16 -9.75
N GLY A 392 2.31 -28.71 -8.84
CA GLY A 392 1.49 -29.61 -8.03
C GLY A 392 0.63 -28.86 -7.02
N THR A 393 -0.13 -29.65 -6.26
CA THR A 393 -0.99 -29.17 -5.18
C THR A 393 -0.71 -29.92 -3.89
N LYS A 394 -0.95 -29.28 -2.75
CA LYS A 394 -0.85 -29.88 -1.41
C LYS A 394 -1.99 -29.39 -0.52
N GLU A 395 -2.61 -30.31 0.18
CA GLU A 395 -3.43 -30.01 1.34
C GLU A 395 -2.51 -29.92 2.56
N VAL A 396 -2.69 -28.91 3.37
CA VAL A 396 -1.83 -28.61 4.51
C VAL A 396 -2.71 -28.32 5.72
N ALA A 397 -2.59 -29.10 6.77
CA ALA A 397 -3.19 -28.80 8.06
C ALA A 397 -2.15 -28.08 8.93
N CYS A 398 -2.50 -26.92 9.44
CA CYS A 398 -1.67 -26.14 10.34
C CYS A 398 -2.57 -25.25 11.20
N ALA A 399 -2.62 -25.54 12.49
CA ALA A 399 -3.45 -24.80 13.43
C ALA A 399 -3.07 -23.30 13.47
N PRO A 400 -3.97 -22.41 13.92
CA PRO A 400 -3.68 -21.01 14.13
C PRO A 400 -2.37 -20.78 14.91
N HIS A 401 -1.58 -19.83 14.48
CA HIS A 401 -0.26 -19.49 15.03
C HIS A 401 0.80 -20.60 14.97
N ALA A 402 0.49 -21.78 14.46
CA ALA A 402 1.45 -22.88 14.32
C ALA A 402 2.36 -22.73 13.10
N THR A 403 3.35 -23.60 12.99
CA THR A 403 4.27 -23.69 11.87
C THR A 403 4.39 -25.16 11.45
N VAL A 404 4.44 -25.42 10.15
CA VAL A 404 4.60 -26.75 9.58
C VAL A 404 5.60 -26.74 8.42
N ASP A 405 6.40 -27.78 8.28
CA ASP A 405 7.30 -27.98 7.15
C ASP A 405 6.62 -28.82 6.08
N VAL A 406 6.57 -28.31 4.84
CA VAL A 406 5.92 -28.96 3.70
C VAL A 406 6.95 -29.25 2.62
N THR A 407 7.16 -30.52 2.32
CA THR A 407 8.04 -30.96 1.23
C THR A 407 7.24 -31.08 -0.06
N LEU A 408 7.65 -30.37 -1.09
CA LEU A 408 6.99 -30.36 -2.40
C LEU A 408 7.50 -31.47 -3.31
N GLY A 409 8.78 -31.82 -3.21
CA GLY A 409 9.42 -32.90 -3.94
C GLY A 409 10.73 -32.52 -4.63
N ASP A 410 11.46 -33.52 -5.11
CA ASP A 410 12.69 -33.30 -5.84
C ASP A 410 12.41 -32.78 -7.26
N VAL A 411 12.98 -31.63 -7.60
CA VAL A 411 12.86 -31.03 -8.95
C VAL A 411 14.23 -30.89 -9.58
N LYS A 412 14.39 -31.46 -10.78
CA LYS A 412 15.64 -31.33 -11.55
C LYS A 412 15.60 -30.07 -12.40
N LEU A 413 16.41 -29.09 -12.04
CA LEU A 413 16.51 -27.82 -12.76
C LEU A 413 17.41 -27.99 -14.00
N PRO A 414 16.97 -27.58 -15.21
CA PRO A 414 17.79 -27.59 -16.43
C PRO A 414 19.02 -26.69 -16.29
N LYS A 415 20.21 -27.21 -16.57
CA LYS A 415 21.47 -26.43 -16.49
C LYS A 415 21.60 -25.31 -17.54
N THR A 416 20.66 -25.26 -18.47
CA THR A 416 20.54 -24.19 -19.49
C THR A 416 20.00 -22.90 -18.90
N LEU A 417 19.32 -22.96 -17.75
CA LEU A 417 18.76 -21.80 -17.05
C LEU A 417 19.80 -21.14 -16.14
N ARG A 418 19.70 -19.85 -15.95
CA ARG A 418 20.44 -19.08 -14.91
C ARG A 418 19.74 -19.16 -13.57
N GLU A 419 18.44 -18.97 -13.58
CA GLU A 419 17.56 -18.98 -12.42
C GLU A 419 16.31 -19.79 -12.69
N ALA A 420 15.67 -20.27 -11.63
CA ALA A 420 14.32 -20.76 -11.65
C ALA A 420 13.58 -20.16 -10.45
N TYR A 421 12.25 -20.18 -10.48
CA TYR A 421 11.41 -19.55 -9.47
C TYR A 421 10.42 -20.55 -8.92
N LEU A 422 10.52 -20.87 -7.62
CA LEU A 422 9.49 -21.60 -6.90
C LEU A 422 8.38 -20.62 -6.52
N ASN A 423 7.21 -20.81 -7.07
CA ASN A 423 6.01 -20.03 -6.79
C ASN A 423 5.08 -20.85 -5.91
N LEU A 424 4.58 -20.25 -4.84
CA LEU A 424 3.56 -20.79 -3.95
C LEU A 424 2.33 -19.90 -4.03
N SER A 425 1.14 -20.51 -4.16
CA SER A 425 -0.14 -19.82 -4.26
C SER A 425 -1.17 -20.51 -3.40
N TRP A 426 -1.75 -19.80 -2.45
CA TRP A 426 -2.77 -20.31 -1.55
C TRP A 426 -4.15 -19.80 -1.95
N LYS A 427 -5.10 -20.70 -2.06
CA LYS A 427 -6.50 -20.44 -2.40
C LYS A 427 -7.42 -21.11 -1.40
N ARG A 428 -8.62 -20.57 -1.21
CA ARG A 428 -9.63 -21.24 -0.38
C ARG A 428 -10.14 -22.51 -1.04
N GLN A 429 -10.44 -23.55 -0.25
CA GLN A 429 -11.13 -24.75 -0.74
C GLN A 429 -12.61 -24.46 -1.00
N GLU A 430 -13.24 -23.63 -0.17
CA GLU A 430 -14.63 -23.21 -0.31
C GLU A 430 -14.72 -21.69 -0.47
N ALA A 431 -15.62 -21.25 -1.35
CA ALA A 431 -15.89 -19.83 -1.53
C ALA A 431 -16.59 -19.24 -0.30
N THR A 432 -16.29 -17.98 -0.02
CA THR A 432 -17.11 -17.14 0.84
C THR A 432 -17.92 -16.17 -0.02
N PRO A 433 -18.89 -15.43 0.53
CA PRO A 433 -19.63 -14.43 -0.23
C PRO A 433 -18.75 -13.37 -0.90
N LEU A 434 -17.54 -13.10 -0.37
CA LEU A 434 -16.64 -12.03 -0.85
C LEU A 434 -15.36 -12.55 -1.50
N VAL A 435 -14.99 -13.82 -1.31
CA VAL A 435 -13.73 -14.40 -1.80
C VAL A 435 -14.02 -15.76 -2.47
N ASN A 436 -13.82 -15.81 -3.78
CA ASN A 436 -13.99 -17.01 -4.57
C ASN A 436 -12.85 -18.02 -4.36
N THR A 437 -13.04 -19.27 -4.79
CA THR A 437 -12.03 -20.34 -4.70
C THR A 437 -10.83 -20.14 -5.62
N ASP A 438 -10.94 -19.35 -6.67
CA ASP A 438 -9.86 -19.01 -7.59
C ASP A 438 -9.02 -17.81 -7.13
N TRP A 439 -9.49 -17.05 -6.11
CA TRP A 439 -8.78 -15.92 -5.58
C TRP A 439 -7.54 -16.35 -4.78
N GLU A 440 -6.35 -15.82 -5.15
CA GLU A 440 -5.11 -16.05 -4.42
C GLU A 440 -5.10 -15.20 -3.14
N VAL A 441 -5.25 -15.85 -1.97
CA VAL A 441 -5.28 -15.17 -0.66
C VAL A 441 -3.89 -14.90 -0.11
N ALA A 442 -2.91 -15.73 -0.48
CA ALA A 442 -1.51 -15.56 -0.10
C ALA A 442 -0.60 -16.20 -1.16
N TYR A 443 0.61 -15.70 -1.27
CA TYR A 443 1.62 -16.24 -2.18
C TYR A 443 3.03 -15.92 -1.71
N ASP A 444 3.99 -16.76 -2.10
CA ASP A 444 5.41 -16.54 -1.91
C ASP A 444 6.17 -16.98 -3.16
N GLN A 445 7.31 -16.35 -3.43
CA GLN A 445 8.21 -16.74 -4.50
C GLN A 445 9.64 -16.84 -3.99
N PHE A 446 10.37 -17.87 -4.41
CA PHE A 446 11.77 -18.08 -4.05
C PHE A 446 12.63 -18.25 -5.29
N VAL A 447 13.71 -17.49 -5.38
CA VAL A 447 14.71 -17.62 -6.45
C VAL A 447 15.59 -18.84 -6.18
N LEU A 448 15.66 -19.72 -7.15
CA LEU A 448 16.50 -20.92 -7.16
C LEU A 448 17.65 -20.69 -8.15
N PRO A 449 18.89 -20.36 -7.71
CA PRO A 449 20.02 -20.21 -8.60
C PRO A 449 20.35 -21.54 -9.25
N VAL A 450 20.48 -21.59 -10.57
CA VAL A 450 20.77 -22.82 -11.34
C VAL A 450 22.21 -22.87 -11.83
N SER A 451 22.59 -22.01 -12.77
CA SER A 451 23.94 -22.03 -13.36
C SER A 451 24.44 -20.63 -13.69
N LYS A 452 25.63 -20.29 -13.14
CA LYS A 452 26.32 -19.03 -13.51
C LYS A 452 26.87 -19.04 -14.93
N ASN A 453 27.05 -20.24 -15.52
CA ASN A 453 27.62 -20.44 -16.85
C ASN A 453 26.54 -20.66 -17.91
N ALA A 454 25.25 -20.54 -17.58
CA ALA A 454 24.20 -20.58 -18.58
C ALA A 454 24.37 -19.42 -19.55
N ARG A 455 23.96 -19.64 -20.79
CA ARG A 455 24.00 -18.61 -21.84
C ARG A 455 23.19 -17.39 -21.36
N GLY A 456 23.66 -16.18 -21.68
CA GLY A 456 22.91 -14.94 -21.44
C GLY A 456 21.55 -14.94 -22.15
N TYR A 457 20.71 -14.05 -21.74
CA TYR A 457 19.34 -13.91 -22.30
C TYR A 457 19.33 -13.34 -23.73
N ARG A 458 20.50 -12.94 -24.27
CA ARG A 458 20.64 -12.24 -25.54
C ARG A 458 20.12 -13.04 -26.74
N PRO A 459 19.57 -12.37 -27.75
CA PRO A 459 19.29 -12.96 -29.05
C PRO A 459 20.58 -13.47 -29.74
N ASP A 460 20.44 -14.49 -30.57
CA ASP A 460 21.57 -15.13 -31.29
C ASP A 460 22.24 -14.23 -32.32
N LYS A 461 21.49 -13.29 -32.88
CA LYS A 461 21.96 -12.31 -33.85
C LYS A 461 21.55 -10.92 -33.44
N VAL A 462 22.52 -10.02 -33.42
CA VAL A 462 22.29 -8.58 -33.45
C VAL A 462 22.52 -8.12 -34.88
N GLY A 463 21.72 -7.18 -35.40
CA GLY A 463 21.90 -6.59 -36.69
C GLY A 463 23.19 -5.79 -36.83
N ASN A 464 23.41 -5.15 -37.98
CA ASN A 464 24.54 -4.26 -38.19
C ASN A 464 24.33 -2.97 -37.37
N THR A 465 25.00 -2.91 -36.21
CA THR A 465 24.85 -1.78 -35.29
C THR A 465 25.95 -0.75 -35.50
N THR A 466 25.57 0.51 -35.52
CA THR A 466 26.47 1.67 -35.46
C THR A 466 26.03 2.64 -34.37
N PHE A 467 26.96 3.40 -33.83
CA PHE A 467 26.64 4.42 -32.83
C PHE A 467 27.51 5.68 -33.01
N THR A 468 27.01 6.80 -32.55
CA THR A 468 27.77 8.06 -32.48
C THR A 468 27.59 8.72 -31.13
N VAL A 469 28.62 9.46 -30.70
CA VAL A 469 28.65 10.19 -29.43
C VAL A 469 28.82 11.68 -29.74
N ASP A 470 28.00 12.51 -29.12
CA ASP A 470 28.10 13.96 -29.25
C ASP A 470 29.39 14.46 -28.58
N LYS A 471 30.19 15.23 -29.29
CA LYS A 471 31.52 15.68 -28.82
C LYS A 471 31.47 16.79 -27.77
N ALA A 472 30.34 17.50 -27.68
CA ALA A 472 30.18 18.56 -26.68
C ALA A 472 29.63 18.05 -25.36
N THR A 473 28.73 17.07 -25.43
CA THR A 473 28.01 16.54 -24.27
C THR A 473 28.48 15.16 -23.80
N GLY A 474 29.15 14.40 -24.68
CA GLY A 474 29.53 13.00 -24.39
C GLY A 474 28.37 12.02 -24.39
N ALA A 475 27.16 12.44 -24.73
CA ALA A 475 25.97 11.63 -24.79
C ALA A 475 25.98 10.72 -26.04
N LEU A 476 25.41 9.51 -25.92
CA LEU A 476 25.09 8.67 -27.07
C LEU A 476 23.94 9.33 -27.83
N ASN A 477 24.23 9.92 -28.99
CA ASN A 477 23.24 10.71 -29.74
C ASN A 477 22.65 9.99 -30.96
N SER A 478 23.19 8.82 -31.31
CA SER A 478 22.65 7.94 -32.34
C SER A 478 23.01 6.49 -32.03
N LEU A 479 22.05 5.60 -32.18
CA LEU A 479 22.18 4.15 -32.13
C LEU A 479 21.36 3.55 -33.27
N CYS A 480 22.02 3.19 -34.39
CA CYS A 480 21.36 2.65 -35.53
C CYS A 480 21.47 1.12 -35.59
N LEU A 481 20.38 0.47 -35.94
CA LEU A 481 20.29 -0.96 -36.24
C LEU A 481 19.90 -1.14 -37.70
N ASP A 482 20.78 -1.76 -38.52
CA ASP A 482 20.57 -1.98 -39.95
C ASP A 482 20.23 -0.69 -40.74
N GLY A 483 20.77 0.45 -40.28
CA GLY A 483 20.57 1.77 -40.88
C GLY A 483 19.37 2.55 -40.38
N GLU A 484 18.57 2.00 -39.45
CA GLU A 484 17.46 2.70 -38.80
C GLU A 484 17.87 3.21 -37.43
N GLU A 485 17.52 4.47 -37.14
CA GLU A 485 17.78 5.11 -35.85
C GLU A 485 16.80 4.58 -34.78
N LEU A 486 17.34 4.20 -33.63
CA LEU A 486 16.55 3.72 -32.45
C LEU A 486 16.30 4.81 -31.42
N LEU A 487 17.17 5.83 -31.36
CA LEU A 487 17.07 6.89 -30.35
C LEU A 487 16.24 8.07 -30.89
N GLY A 488 15.17 8.41 -30.18
CA GLY A 488 14.39 9.63 -30.42
C GLY A 488 15.00 10.87 -29.72
N SER A 489 15.91 10.65 -28.77
CA SER A 489 16.72 11.71 -28.13
C SER A 489 18.05 11.16 -27.62
N PRO A 490 19.09 12.02 -27.39
CA PRO A 490 20.36 11.56 -26.83
C PRO A 490 20.21 10.91 -25.46
N MET A 491 20.97 9.82 -25.23
CA MET A 491 21.01 9.13 -23.92
C MET A 491 21.88 9.93 -22.96
N THR A 492 21.29 10.42 -21.87
CA THR A 492 21.93 11.28 -20.87
C THR A 492 21.81 10.72 -19.45
N LEU A 493 22.60 11.26 -18.52
CA LEU A 493 22.51 10.94 -17.09
C LEU A 493 21.18 11.48 -16.53
N SER A 494 20.47 10.66 -15.76
CA SER A 494 19.25 11.03 -15.05
C SER A 494 19.42 10.86 -13.55
N LEU A 495 19.20 11.95 -12.79
CA LEU A 495 19.32 12.00 -11.32
C LEU A 495 18.01 12.44 -10.64
N PHE A 496 17.01 12.81 -11.43
CA PHE A 496 15.71 13.33 -10.99
C PHE A 496 14.57 12.47 -11.51
N ARG A 497 13.46 12.46 -10.79
CA ARG A 497 12.17 11.91 -11.25
C ARG A 497 11.06 12.95 -11.01
N PRO A 498 9.95 12.92 -11.76
CA PRO A 498 8.76 13.65 -11.36
C PRO A 498 8.41 13.30 -9.92
N ALA A 499 8.33 14.35 -9.08
CA ALA A 499 8.20 14.12 -7.65
C ALA A 499 6.87 13.48 -7.29
N THR A 500 6.89 12.46 -6.44
CA THR A 500 5.67 11.91 -5.86
C THR A 500 5.08 12.90 -4.84
N ASP A 501 3.81 12.73 -4.48
CA ASP A 501 3.20 13.56 -3.44
C ASP A 501 3.99 13.51 -2.12
N ASN A 502 4.51 12.34 -1.74
CA ASN A 502 5.34 12.17 -0.54
C ASN A 502 6.75 12.74 -0.71
N ASP A 503 7.34 12.72 -1.90
CA ASP A 503 8.62 13.41 -2.19
C ASP A 503 8.51 14.92 -1.98
N ASN A 504 7.33 15.51 -2.26
CA ASN A 504 7.04 16.94 -2.10
C ASN A 504 6.74 17.34 -0.64
N ARG A 505 6.52 16.38 0.26
CA ARG A 505 6.33 16.65 1.69
C ARG A 505 7.70 16.85 2.36
N ASP A 506 7.71 17.72 3.36
CA ASP A 506 8.85 17.98 4.23
C ASP A 506 10.09 18.60 3.57
N GLN A 507 11.18 18.66 4.33
CA GLN A 507 12.44 19.29 3.94
C GLN A 507 13.41 18.34 3.23
N MET A 508 12.95 17.13 2.88
CA MET A 508 13.73 16.04 2.29
C MET A 508 13.16 15.67 0.90
N GLY A 509 13.87 14.86 0.14
CA GLY A 509 13.39 14.43 -1.18
C GLY A 509 13.42 15.55 -2.22
N ALA A 510 12.28 15.84 -2.84
CA ALA A 510 12.18 16.74 -4.00
C ALA A 510 12.74 18.15 -3.72
N LYS A 511 12.61 18.64 -2.49
CA LYS A 511 13.20 19.95 -2.12
C LYS A 511 14.73 19.94 -2.21
N LEU A 512 15.38 18.86 -1.76
CA LEU A 512 16.84 18.70 -1.86
C LEU A 512 17.28 18.55 -3.32
N TRP A 513 16.53 17.77 -4.10
CA TRP A 513 16.85 17.53 -5.51
C TRP A 513 16.77 18.82 -6.33
N ARG A 514 15.69 19.61 -6.14
CA ARG A 514 15.53 20.91 -6.81
C ARG A 514 16.52 21.96 -6.29
N ALA A 515 16.87 21.93 -4.99
CA ALA A 515 17.90 22.84 -4.45
C ALA A 515 19.27 22.61 -5.09
N ALA A 516 19.61 21.34 -5.39
CA ALA A 516 20.81 20.99 -6.13
C ALA A 516 20.66 21.17 -7.66
N GLY A 517 19.45 21.46 -8.17
CA GLY A 517 19.16 21.65 -9.59
C GLY A 517 19.25 20.37 -10.41
N LEU A 518 18.89 19.20 -9.80
CA LEU A 518 18.96 17.89 -10.47
C LEU A 518 17.85 17.69 -11.51
N ASP A 519 16.85 18.53 -11.52
CA ASP A 519 15.71 18.55 -12.44
C ASP A 519 16.02 19.12 -13.83
N ALA A 520 17.19 19.79 -13.98
CA ALA A 520 17.61 20.41 -15.23
C ALA A 520 19.15 20.31 -15.40
N LEU A 521 19.60 19.13 -15.80
CA LEU A 521 21.04 18.85 -15.95
C LEU A 521 21.51 19.07 -17.38
N THR A 522 22.76 19.52 -17.51
CA THR A 522 23.50 19.55 -18.77
C THR A 522 24.85 18.86 -18.59
N GLN A 523 25.38 18.32 -19.68
CA GLN A 523 26.65 17.63 -19.73
C GLN A 523 27.65 18.43 -20.54
N LYS A 524 28.89 18.55 -20.07
CA LYS A 524 29.98 19.24 -20.77
C LYS A 524 31.23 18.37 -20.79
N VAL A 525 31.69 18.04 -22.01
CA VAL A 525 32.90 17.20 -22.18
C VAL A 525 34.14 17.93 -21.64
N VAL A 526 34.88 17.23 -20.80
CA VAL A 526 36.21 17.59 -20.30
C VAL A 526 37.29 16.90 -21.13
N SER A 527 37.08 15.61 -21.42
CA SER A 527 37.99 14.84 -22.29
C SER A 527 37.21 13.80 -23.08
N LEU A 528 37.62 13.56 -24.31
CA LEU A 528 37.06 12.58 -25.19
C LEU A 528 38.16 11.71 -25.80
N LYS A 529 38.03 10.40 -25.71
CA LYS A 529 38.91 9.42 -26.34
C LYS A 529 38.09 8.54 -27.26
N GLU A 530 38.44 8.54 -28.54
CA GLU A 530 37.74 7.77 -29.56
C GLU A 530 38.68 6.73 -30.19
N SER A 531 38.14 5.57 -30.49
CA SER A 531 38.75 4.53 -31.29
C SER A 531 37.71 4.05 -32.32
N LYS A 532 38.10 3.07 -33.16
CA LYS A 532 37.18 2.54 -34.17
C LYS A 532 35.92 1.86 -33.56
N THR A 533 36.02 1.32 -32.38
CA THR A 533 34.92 0.55 -31.74
C THR A 533 34.56 1.03 -30.34
N SER A 534 35.19 2.10 -29.84
CA SER A 534 34.90 2.59 -28.50
C SER A 534 35.07 4.10 -28.39
N THR A 535 34.22 4.72 -27.57
CA THR A 535 34.33 6.12 -27.18
C THR A 535 34.23 6.23 -25.68
N THR A 536 35.13 6.99 -25.06
CA THR A 536 35.06 7.32 -23.64
C THR A 536 35.06 8.82 -23.45
N ALA A 537 34.03 9.35 -22.83
CA ALA A 537 33.84 10.75 -22.52
C ALA A 537 33.90 10.97 -20.99
N GLN A 538 34.77 11.86 -20.53
CA GLN A 538 34.70 12.44 -19.19
C GLN A 538 33.96 13.76 -19.27
N VAL A 539 32.96 13.94 -18.43
CA VAL A 539 32.06 15.08 -18.51
C VAL A 539 31.82 15.70 -17.14
N ASP A 540 31.74 17.02 -17.10
CA ASP A 540 31.16 17.75 -15.98
C ASP A 540 29.63 17.68 -16.12
N ILE A 541 28.94 17.36 -15.03
CA ILE A 541 27.49 17.47 -14.93
C ILE A 541 27.15 18.78 -14.26
N LEU A 542 26.40 19.64 -14.95
CA LEU A 542 26.07 20.99 -14.52
C LEU A 542 24.56 21.14 -14.32
N ASN A 543 24.15 21.88 -13.31
CA ASN A 543 22.74 22.29 -13.14
C ASN A 543 22.42 23.53 -14.01
N ALA A 544 21.15 23.97 -14.01
CA ALA A 544 20.69 25.13 -14.79
C ALA A 544 21.41 26.45 -14.46
N LYS A 545 22.06 26.56 -13.28
CA LYS A 545 22.85 27.70 -12.87
C LYS A 545 24.29 27.63 -13.36
N GLY A 546 24.70 26.53 -13.99
CA GLY A 546 26.06 26.25 -14.40
C GLY A 546 26.98 25.78 -13.25
N GLU A 547 26.40 25.43 -12.09
CA GLU A 547 27.13 24.84 -10.97
C GLU A 547 27.38 23.37 -11.24
N LYS A 548 28.58 22.88 -10.94
CA LYS A 548 28.96 21.48 -11.14
C LYS A 548 28.41 20.62 -10.04
N VAL A 549 27.47 19.72 -10.37
CA VAL A 549 26.86 18.76 -9.44
C VAL A 549 27.66 17.47 -9.32
N GLY A 550 28.62 17.22 -10.22
CA GLY A 550 29.49 16.07 -10.16
C GLY A 550 30.23 15.81 -11.47
N ASP A 551 31.04 14.74 -11.45
CA ASP A 551 31.77 14.23 -12.60
C ASP A 551 31.15 12.93 -13.09
N ALA A 552 31.02 12.73 -14.40
CA ALA A 552 30.64 11.45 -14.95
C ALA A 552 31.62 10.97 -16.02
N THR A 553 31.70 9.64 -16.19
CA THR A 553 32.40 9.01 -17.29
C THR A 553 31.45 8.09 -18.03
N PHE A 554 31.32 8.30 -19.33
CA PHE A 554 30.56 7.44 -20.23
C PHE A 554 31.54 6.68 -21.11
N ALA A 555 31.46 5.36 -21.11
CA ALA A 555 32.24 4.49 -21.96
C ALA A 555 31.30 3.62 -22.81
N TYR A 556 31.39 3.80 -24.12
CA TYR A 556 30.61 3.08 -25.13
C TYR A 556 31.55 2.14 -25.88
N THR A 557 31.14 0.89 -26.08
CA THR A 557 31.94 -0.10 -26.80
C THR A 557 31.07 -0.95 -27.70
N LEU A 558 31.34 -0.94 -28.99
CA LEU A 558 30.74 -1.86 -29.96
C LEU A 558 31.47 -3.22 -29.85
N ASN A 559 30.74 -4.22 -29.43
CA ASN A 559 31.24 -5.60 -29.34
C ASN A 559 31.22 -6.31 -30.70
N ARG A 560 31.94 -7.45 -30.79
CA ARG A 560 31.99 -8.24 -32.04
C ARG A 560 30.68 -8.87 -32.44
N ASP A 561 29.75 -9.04 -31.49
CA ASP A 561 28.41 -9.58 -31.72
C ASP A 561 27.41 -8.50 -32.18
N GLY A 562 27.83 -7.26 -32.34
CA GLY A 562 27.00 -6.12 -32.72
C GLY A 562 26.33 -5.42 -31.55
N SER A 563 26.48 -5.89 -30.30
CA SER A 563 25.94 -5.19 -29.14
C SER A 563 26.79 -3.96 -28.77
N VAL A 564 26.13 -2.91 -28.23
CA VAL A 564 26.82 -1.74 -27.69
C VAL A 564 26.80 -1.83 -26.17
N LYS A 565 28.00 -1.93 -25.55
CA LYS A 565 28.14 -1.87 -24.10
C LYS A 565 28.24 -0.42 -23.66
N VAL A 566 27.35 -0.01 -22.77
CA VAL A 566 27.36 1.31 -22.11
C VAL A 566 27.78 1.13 -20.66
N ARG A 567 28.82 1.82 -20.24
CA ARG A 567 29.23 1.89 -18.82
C ARG A 567 29.29 3.34 -18.40
N THR A 568 28.51 3.67 -17.37
CA THR A 568 28.47 5.04 -16.81
C THR A 568 28.92 4.96 -15.35
N THR A 569 29.76 5.93 -14.95
CA THR A 569 30.09 6.19 -13.55
C THR A 569 29.78 7.63 -13.23
N PHE A 570 29.27 7.90 -12.05
CA PHE A 570 28.97 9.25 -11.57
C PHE A 570 29.56 9.44 -10.18
N GLN A 571 30.26 10.55 -9.99
CA GLN A 571 30.80 11.01 -8.71
C GLN A 571 30.15 12.33 -8.34
N PRO A 572 29.17 12.37 -7.39
CA PRO A 572 28.50 13.59 -7.00
C PRO A 572 29.43 14.54 -6.23
N ASP A 573 29.20 15.84 -6.37
CA ASP A 573 29.68 16.80 -5.40
C ASP A 573 28.78 16.74 -4.15
N THR A 574 29.24 16.07 -3.11
CA THR A 574 28.48 15.86 -1.88
C THR A 574 28.25 17.14 -1.05
N THR A 575 28.89 18.24 -1.42
CA THR A 575 28.60 19.56 -0.79
C THR A 575 27.29 20.12 -1.30
N LEU A 576 26.94 19.87 -2.55
CA LEU A 576 25.74 20.33 -3.23
C LEU A 576 24.65 19.25 -3.28
N VAL A 577 24.98 18.03 -3.68
CA VAL A 577 24.06 16.91 -3.85
C VAL A 577 23.96 16.11 -2.54
N LYS A 578 22.91 16.32 -1.77
CA LYS A 578 22.66 15.63 -0.49
C LYS A 578 21.85 14.36 -0.67
N SER A 579 21.08 14.26 -1.76
CA SER A 579 20.22 13.15 -2.10
C SER A 579 19.87 13.24 -3.58
N MET A 580 19.52 12.14 -4.21
CA MET A 580 19.05 12.06 -5.60
C MET A 580 17.86 11.10 -5.72
N ALA A 581 16.99 11.35 -6.69
CA ALA A 581 15.81 10.53 -6.92
C ALA A 581 16.14 9.21 -7.63
N ARG A 582 17.09 9.25 -8.56
CA ARG A 582 17.57 8.09 -9.31
C ARG A 582 19.05 8.24 -9.68
N LEU A 583 19.64 7.13 -10.01
CA LEU A 583 20.95 7.04 -10.64
C LEU A 583 20.80 6.16 -11.88
N GLY A 584 20.65 6.79 -13.04
CA GLY A 584 20.34 6.07 -14.27
C GLY A 584 20.62 6.86 -15.53
N LEU A 585 20.14 6.34 -16.63
CA LEU A 585 20.18 6.92 -17.95
C LEU A 585 18.76 7.15 -18.46
N THR A 586 18.55 8.23 -19.21
CA THR A 586 17.27 8.52 -19.87
C THR A 586 17.49 8.82 -21.36
N PHE A 587 16.54 8.40 -22.16
CA PHE A 587 16.44 8.69 -23.59
C PHE A 587 15.00 8.51 -24.07
N GLU A 588 14.69 8.92 -25.27
CA GLU A 588 13.41 8.68 -25.93
C GLU A 588 13.58 7.72 -27.10
N VAL A 589 12.51 7.00 -27.42
CA VAL A 589 12.35 6.23 -28.65
C VAL A 589 11.04 6.64 -29.32
N GLU A 590 10.87 6.37 -30.61
CA GLU A 590 9.62 6.64 -31.32
C GLU A 590 8.45 5.78 -30.77
N ASP A 591 7.23 6.29 -30.82
CA ASP A 591 6.00 5.63 -30.34
C ASP A 591 5.78 4.23 -30.91
N ALA A 592 6.35 3.94 -32.07
CA ALA A 592 6.26 2.63 -32.73
C ALA A 592 6.92 1.49 -31.92
N TYR A 593 7.84 1.80 -31.00
CA TYR A 593 8.50 0.80 -30.16
C TYR A 593 7.74 0.57 -28.82
N ASP A 594 6.44 0.37 -28.90
CA ASP A 594 5.55 0.29 -27.75
C ASP A 594 5.35 -1.12 -27.17
N HIS A 595 5.88 -2.15 -27.82
CA HIS A 595 5.86 -3.52 -27.29
C HIS A 595 7.03 -3.76 -26.34
N ILE A 596 6.71 -3.90 -25.04
CA ILE A 596 7.68 -4.09 -23.99
C ILE A 596 7.56 -5.49 -23.43
N THR A 597 8.67 -6.25 -23.43
CA THR A 597 8.76 -7.52 -22.72
C THR A 597 9.94 -7.45 -21.76
N TYR A 598 9.79 -7.96 -20.55
CA TYR A 598 10.89 -7.96 -19.58
C TYR A 598 10.84 -9.17 -18.64
N LEU A 599 12.01 -9.56 -18.13
CA LEU A 599 12.15 -10.49 -17.01
C LEU A 599 12.52 -9.67 -15.77
N GLY A 600 11.61 -9.53 -14.84
CA GLY A 600 11.75 -8.70 -13.64
C GLY A 600 10.57 -8.85 -12.72
N ARG A 601 10.46 -8.00 -11.69
CA ARG A 601 9.27 -7.96 -10.83
C ARG A 601 8.13 -7.24 -11.55
N GLY A 602 6.95 -7.84 -11.48
CA GLY A 602 5.74 -7.35 -12.11
C GLY A 602 4.51 -8.07 -11.55
N GLU A 603 3.42 -7.92 -12.16
CA GLU A 603 2.99 -7.18 -13.37
C GLU A 603 2.91 -5.66 -13.16
N HIS A 604 2.55 -5.21 -11.94
CA HIS A 604 2.41 -3.83 -11.52
C HIS A 604 3.75 -3.15 -11.21
N GLU A 605 3.72 -1.85 -10.95
CA GLU A 605 4.92 -1.09 -10.58
C GLU A 605 5.48 -1.51 -9.22
N THR A 606 6.81 -1.52 -9.14
CA THR A 606 7.56 -1.85 -7.93
C THR A 606 8.68 -0.86 -7.71
N TYR A 607 9.01 -0.60 -6.43
CA TYR A 607 10.10 0.26 -5.98
C TYR A 607 10.94 -0.46 -4.94
N ILE A 608 12.13 0.01 -4.62
CA ILE A 608 13.06 -0.70 -3.73
C ILE A 608 12.49 -0.98 -2.33
N ASP A 609 11.58 -0.14 -1.85
CA ASP A 609 10.88 -0.22 -0.57
C ASP A 609 9.41 -0.70 -0.69
N ARG A 610 8.97 -1.04 -1.92
CA ARG A 610 7.62 -1.55 -2.24
C ARG A 610 7.71 -2.53 -3.41
N ASN A 611 8.16 -3.75 -3.14
CA ASN A 611 8.41 -4.77 -4.16
C ASN A 611 8.04 -6.20 -3.74
N GLN A 612 7.50 -6.37 -2.53
CA GLN A 612 7.17 -7.71 -2.03
C GLN A 612 6.02 -8.35 -2.80
N SER A 613 5.10 -7.54 -3.31
CA SER A 613 3.97 -7.98 -4.12
C SER A 613 4.35 -8.41 -5.54
N GLY A 614 5.45 -7.88 -6.10
CA GLY A 614 5.89 -8.22 -7.45
C GLY A 614 6.60 -9.59 -7.52
N LYS A 615 6.03 -10.53 -8.25
CA LYS A 615 6.71 -11.80 -8.58
C LYS A 615 7.69 -11.56 -9.74
N ILE A 616 8.84 -12.23 -9.72
CA ILE A 616 9.77 -12.23 -10.86
C ILE A 616 9.20 -13.17 -11.92
N GLY A 617 9.07 -12.68 -13.14
CA GLY A 617 8.54 -13.40 -14.28
C GLY A 617 8.80 -12.68 -15.58
N ILE A 618 8.43 -13.32 -16.70
CA ILE A 618 8.40 -12.66 -18.01
C ILE A 618 7.03 -12.01 -18.17
N TYR A 619 7.04 -10.71 -18.44
CA TYR A 619 5.83 -9.89 -18.60
C TYR A 619 5.86 -9.15 -19.92
N GLU A 620 4.69 -9.00 -20.53
CA GLU A 620 4.45 -8.19 -21.72
C GLU A 620 3.55 -7.02 -21.37
N THR A 621 3.91 -5.82 -21.80
CA THR A 621 3.20 -4.59 -21.47
C THR A 621 3.41 -3.52 -22.54
N THR A 622 2.80 -2.35 -22.36
CA THR A 622 3.00 -1.15 -23.19
C THR A 622 3.28 0.06 -22.28
N PRO A 623 3.83 1.16 -22.80
CA PRO A 623 4.05 2.39 -22.03
C PRO A 623 2.75 2.91 -21.38
N GLU A 624 1.61 2.75 -22.06
CA GLU A 624 0.29 3.13 -21.56
C GLU A 624 -0.10 2.31 -20.32
N ARG A 625 0.12 0.98 -20.34
CA ARG A 625 -0.16 0.10 -19.21
C ARG A 625 0.85 0.25 -18.08
N MET A 626 2.03 0.76 -18.35
CA MET A 626 3.02 1.04 -17.31
C MET A 626 2.71 2.34 -16.57
N PHE A 627 2.03 3.29 -17.19
CA PHE A 627 1.66 4.55 -16.56
C PHE A 627 0.40 4.38 -15.70
N HIS A 628 0.53 4.56 -14.38
CA HIS A 628 -0.63 4.59 -13.48
C HIS A 628 -1.10 6.03 -13.28
N TYR A 629 -2.40 6.27 -13.53
CA TYR A 629 -3.02 7.58 -13.44
C TYR A 629 -3.41 7.92 -11.99
N TYR A 630 -2.42 8.31 -11.18
CA TYR A 630 -2.69 8.92 -9.87
C TYR A 630 -3.48 10.22 -10.03
N VAL A 631 -4.16 10.67 -8.97
CA VAL A 631 -4.99 11.88 -9.00
C VAL A 631 -4.20 13.09 -9.51
N VAL A 632 -2.98 13.27 -9.03
CA VAL A 632 -2.01 14.22 -9.58
C VAL A 632 -0.92 13.43 -10.32
N PRO A 633 -0.61 13.75 -11.59
CA PRO A 633 0.48 13.11 -12.31
C PRO A 633 1.81 13.20 -11.58
N GLN A 634 2.53 12.10 -11.52
CA GLN A 634 3.77 11.97 -10.77
C GLN A 634 4.57 10.76 -11.27
N SER A 635 5.77 10.52 -10.74
CA SER A 635 6.58 9.34 -11.08
C SER A 635 5.78 8.06 -10.91
N THR A 636 5.82 7.18 -11.91
CA THR A 636 5.08 5.92 -11.96
C THR A 636 5.76 4.93 -12.90
N GLY A 637 5.29 3.69 -12.92
CA GLY A 637 5.65 2.69 -13.93
C GLY A 637 6.98 1.98 -13.71
N ASN A 638 7.70 2.24 -12.61
CA ASN A 638 8.98 1.57 -12.34
C ASN A 638 8.84 0.06 -12.16
N ARG A 639 9.81 -0.70 -12.66
CA ARG A 639 9.98 -2.16 -12.46
C ARG A 639 11.34 -2.43 -11.84
N THR A 640 11.39 -3.25 -10.79
CA THR A 640 12.60 -3.60 -10.07
C THR A 640 13.09 -5.00 -10.39
N ASP A 641 14.31 -5.31 -9.99
CA ASP A 641 14.93 -6.64 -10.18
C ASP A 641 14.87 -7.16 -11.63
N VAL A 642 15.06 -6.26 -12.59
CA VAL A 642 14.99 -6.59 -14.02
C VAL A 642 16.30 -7.21 -14.47
N ARG A 643 16.23 -8.37 -15.12
CA ARG A 643 17.37 -9.08 -15.69
C ARG A 643 17.63 -8.63 -17.11
N TRP A 644 16.54 -8.47 -17.86
CA TRP A 644 16.56 -7.95 -19.23
C TRP A 644 15.20 -7.32 -19.58
N MET A 645 15.22 -6.44 -20.55
CA MET A 645 14.01 -5.91 -21.19
C MET A 645 14.24 -5.77 -22.70
N LYS A 646 13.16 -5.76 -23.47
CA LYS A 646 13.16 -5.40 -24.88
C LYS A 646 12.03 -4.40 -25.17
N LEU A 647 12.33 -3.52 -26.12
CA LEU A 647 11.39 -2.59 -26.74
C LEU A 647 11.34 -2.93 -28.22
N THR A 648 10.17 -3.21 -28.76
CA THR A 648 10.03 -3.59 -30.17
C THR A 648 8.81 -2.93 -30.82
N ASP A 649 8.86 -2.81 -32.13
CA ASP A 649 7.72 -2.46 -32.98
C ASP A 649 6.85 -3.71 -33.26
N ASP A 650 5.78 -3.53 -34.05
CA ASP A 650 4.88 -4.58 -34.54
C ASP A 650 5.59 -5.69 -35.35
N ALA A 651 6.73 -5.39 -35.95
CA ALA A 651 7.54 -6.36 -36.70
C ALA A 651 8.53 -7.11 -35.77
N GLY A 652 8.57 -6.79 -34.50
CA GLY A 652 9.49 -7.37 -33.51
C GLY A 652 10.92 -6.81 -33.62
N LYS A 653 11.13 -5.71 -34.35
CA LYS A 653 12.39 -4.99 -34.48
C LYS A 653 12.52 -3.98 -33.32
N GLY A 654 13.71 -3.82 -32.78
CA GLY A 654 13.93 -2.88 -31.69
C GLY A 654 15.22 -3.15 -30.92
N CYS A 655 15.22 -2.84 -29.63
CA CYS A 655 16.40 -3.02 -28.80
C CYS A 655 16.18 -4.01 -27.64
N TRP A 656 17.24 -4.69 -27.27
CA TRP A 656 17.34 -5.55 -26.10
C TRP A 656 18.33 -4.92 -25.13
N VAL A 657 17.92 -4.81 -23.86
CA VAL A 657 18.73 -4.27 -22.76
C VAL A 657 18.93 -5.33 -21.72
N GLU A 658 20.17 -5.58 -21.33
CA GLU A 658 20.53 -6.41 -20.18
C GLU A 658 21.67 -5.75 -19.38
N SER A 659 21.84 -6.14 -18.12
CA SER A 659 22.91 -5.64 -17.27
C SER A 659 23.60 -6.79 -16.54
N ASP A 660 24.86 -6.55 -16.10
CA ASP A 660 25.65 -7.50 -15.31
C ASP A 660 25.00 -7.78 -13.91
N SER A 661 24.11 -6.89 -13.45
CA SER A 661 23.32 -7.00 -12.22
C SER A 661 21.88 -6.60 -12.50
N PRO A 662 20.89 -7.06 -11.72
CA PRO A 662 19.52 -6.59 -11.87
C PRO A 662 19.44 -5.06 -11.78
N PHE A 663 18.66 -4.47 -12.65
CA PHE A 663 18.43 -3.02 -12.79
C PHE A 663 16.96 -2.68 -12.62
N GLN A 664 16.63 -1.40 -12.74
CA GLN A 664 15.25 -0.91 -12.74
C GLN A 664 14.99 -0.20 -14.06
N PHE A 665 13.74 -0.19 -14.50
CA PHE A 665 13.35 0.59 -15.66
C PHE A 665 11.92 1.10 -15.56
N SER A 666 11.65 2.15 -16.30
CA SER A 666 10.30 2.58 -16.68
C SER A 666 10.28 3.04 -18.14
N THR A 667 9.12 2.86 -18.78
CA THR A 667 8.83 3.40 -20.11
C THR A 667 7.48 4.07 -20.03
N ILE A 668 7.44 5.37 -20.29
CA ILE A 668 6.22 6.17 -20.18
C ILE A 668 5.98 6.98 -21.46
N ALA A 669 4.70 7.15 -21.80
CA ALA A 669 4.29 7.84 -23.02
C ALA A 669 4.33 9.39 -22.92
N PHE A 670 4.91 9.92 -21.83
CA PHE A 670 4.96 11.35 -21.54
C PHE A 670 6.38 11.76 -21.11
N PRO A 671 6.85 12.96 -21.48
CA PRO A 671 8.09 13.51 -20.96
C PRO A 671 8.00 13.79 -19.44
N ASP A 672 9.08 13.50 -18.70
CA ASP A 672 9.14 13.77 -17.24
C ASP A 672 8.77 15.20 -16.88
N VAL A 673 9.20 16.18 -17.68
CA VAL A 673 8.91 17.61 -17.45
C VAL A 673 7.41 17.93 -17.55
N MET A 674 6.67 17.19 -18.35
CA MET A 674 5.21 17.31 -18.46
C MET A 674 4.54 16.69 -17.25
N VAL A 675 4.94 15.48 -16.85
CA VAL A 675 4.42 14.79 -15.68
C VAL A 675 4.67 15.61 -14.40
N GLU A 676 5.85 16.23 -14.26
CA GLU A 676 6.21 17.09 -13.11
C GLU A 676 5.34 18.35 -13.01
N LYS A 677 4.91 18.92 -14.13
CA LYS A 677 4.15 20.16 -14.19
C LYS A 677 2.65 20.00 -14.13
N ALA A 678 2.15 18.86 -14.61
CA ALA A 678 0.72 18.60 -14.70
C ALA A 678 0.08 18.55 -13.30
N ARG A 679 -1.08 19.17 -13.19
CA ARG A 679 -1.92 19.15 -11.98
C ARG A 679 -3.04 18.13 -12.11
N HIS A 680 -3.46 17.84 -13.33
CA HIS A 680 -4.52 16.91 -13.65
C HIS A 680 -4.12 16.01 -14.82
N ILE A 681 -4.68 14.82 -14.86
CA ILE A 681 -4.33 13.80 -15.87
C ILE A 681 -4.72 14.20 -17.29
N ASN A 682 -5.74 15.03 -17.49
CA ASN A 682 -6.17 15.54 -18.80
C ASN A 682 -5.21 16.58 -19.40
N GLU A 683 -4.24 17.10 -18.60
CA GLU A 683 -3.17 17.99 -19.06
C GLU A 683 -2.01 17.22 -19.71
N LEU A 684 -2.00 15.87 -19.59
CA LEU A 684 -0.98 15.04 -20.20
C LEU A 684 -1.24 14.86 -21.70
N GLU A 685 -0.24 15.22 -22.52
CA GLU A 685 -0.28 15.09 -23.97
C GLU A 685 0.89 14.26 -24.48
N ARG A 686 0.60 13.30 -25.37
CA ARG A 686 1.64 12.51 -26.03
C ARG A 686 2.36 13.36 -27.07
N ASN A 687 3.67 13.20 -27.15
CA ASN A 687 4.52 13.91 -28.13
C ASN A 687 5.00 12.99 -29.28
N GLY A 688 4.43 11.78 -29.41
CA GLY A 688 4.83 10.78 -30.41
C GLY A 688 6.09 9.99 -30.01
N LYS A 689 6.53 10.09 -28.75
CA LYS A 689 7.72 9.41 -28.23
C LYS A 689 7.44 8.73 -26.91
N ILE A 690 8.26 7.75 -26.59
CA ILE A 690 8.29 7.02 -25.31
C ILE A 690 9.55 7.42 -24.56
N THR A 691 9.40 7.93 -23.36
CA THR A 691 10.52 8.19 -22.44
C THR A 691 10.94 6.91 -21.76
N VAL A 692 12.21 6.55 -21.91
CA VAL A 692 12.81 5.34 -21.34
C VAL A 692 13.79 5.72 -20.23
N HIS A 693 13.66 5.08 -19.08
CA HIS A 693 14.61 5.17 -17.98
C HIS A 693 15.23 3.81 -17.72
N LEU A 694 16.55 3.78 -17.57
CA LEU A 694 17.35 2.61 -17.21
C LEU A 694 18.13 2.98 -15.94
N ASP A 695 17.70 2.50 -14.79
CA ASP A 695 18.23 2.92 -13.50
C ASP A 695 19.05 1.81 -12.82
N ALA A 696 20.24 2.13 -12.37
CA ALA A 696 20.98 1.29 -11.42
C ALA A 696 20.26 1.27 -10.07
N LYS A 697 19.71 2.43 -9.64
CA LYS A 697 18.88 2.60 -8.45
C LYS A 697 17.89 3.75 -8.63
N GLN A 698 16.74 3.62 -7.98
CA GLN A 698 15.77 4.70 -7.81
C GLN A 698 15.35 4.75 -6.33
N ALA A 699 15.09 5.95 -5.81
CA ALA A 699 14.60 6.16 -4.45
C ALA A 699 13.25 5.45 -4.22
N GLY A 700 12.99 5.06 -2.99
CA GLY A 700 11.73 4.51 -2.55
C GLY A 700 10.56 5.50 -2.66
N VAL A 701 9.37 5.06 -2.31
CA VAL A 701 8.12 5.85 -2.34
C VAL A 701 7.45 5.98 -0.97
N GLY A 702 8.14 5.57 0.10
CA GLY A 702 7.67 5.72 1.49
C GLY A 702 8.01 7.07 2.09
N LEU A 703 7.37 7.40 3.23
CA LEU A 703 7.69 8.61 4.00
C LEU A 703 9.08 8.56 4.66
N SER A 704 9.56 7.39 5.02
CA SER A 704 10.94 7.20 5.49
C SER A 704 11.82 6.94 4.28
N LEU A 705 12.36 7.98 3.71
CA LEU A 705 13.20 7.94 2.52
C LEU A 705 14.41 7.02 2.76
N ILE A 706 14.44 5.88 2.08
CA ILE A 706 15.68 5.19 1.82
C ILE A 706 16.40 6.01 0.76
N HIS A 707 17.31 6.86 1.22
CA HIS A 707 18.11 7.71 0.32
C HIS A 707 19.11 6.87 -0.44
N ILE A 708 19.28 7.20 -1.73
CA ILE A 708 20.39 6.68 -2.54
C ILE A 708 21.65 7.43 -2.20
#